data_714b80379e72f6263ec704b6621f3051
#
_entry.id   714b80379e72f6263ec704b6621f3051
#
_cell.length_a   1.000
_cell.length_b   1.000
_cell.length_c   1.000
_cell.angle_alpha   90.00
_cell.angle_beta   90.00
_cell.angle_gamma   90.00
#
_symmetry.space_group_name_H-M   'P 1'
#
loop_
_entity.id
_entity.type
_entity.pdbx_description
1 polymer ?
#
loop_
_entity_poly.entity_id
_entity_poly.type
_entity_poly.pdbx_seq_one_letter_code
_entity_poly.pdbx_strand_id
1 'polypeptide(L)'
;MARGLIKFSVLAVGVCYLLSWVASPTKVFANSWRPVINSKINTVYFGFQGLPILMYMAPIYVVAVLGCVYLYFCERLNLSRSQQQVKREVENEISSSWKRPCFVKSRLGIVSRTELAFLAMFILLLIWTFMNYIHRGLDTITSVNPNDEKRSLVILDWVAVWLGLVGNICLAFMFFPVTRASSILPLFGLTFESSVRYHIWLGHIAMVLFTAHGAFYVLYWGLSGDLMQILKWDKHGISNLAGEISLVAGILMWVTTFPKIRQNMFELFFYTHYLYIVFVVFFALHLGAYFTCMTLPGFYLFVIDRYLRLLQSQQNVKLISARVLPCESVELNFAKSPGLKYPPTSCMFVKVPCVSSLQWHPFTVCSNSDLEEDIISVLIKSEGSWTRKLNQMLSAHPSIEHLQVSVEGPYGPESADFFRHNTLVMVSGGSGIAPFISIIRGLIHAASNARNTPKAILISAFKSSSELEMLDLLLPLSARSPSALSNLDIQIEAYVTREHEHSKSSKAISTIWFKPHHLDAPISATLGPNSWLWLAMIISSSFAISLLLIGFATWYFIYPVDKNTDEIYPRSIKTIIYMLSFCFSIVVTASVAFLWNKKHCAKEVDGVNDINMVPSVDIELETLPGKSLAHVTNVHYGVKPDLAKILSDCGGSSVGVYVCGPKRLQSDVASICSSDSTGNRHFEFISFSW
;
A
#
# COMPACT_ATOMS: atom_id res chain seq x y z
N MET A 1 5.76 -18.12 22.17
CA MET A 1 4.51 -18.02 22.92
C MET A 1 3.77 -16.70 22.62
N ALA A 2 4.36 -15.52 22.84
CA ALA A 2 3.72 -14.21 22.63
C ALA A 2 3.15 -14.00 21.18
N ARG A 3 3.88 -14.36 20.14
CA ARG A 3 3.39 -14.25 18.73
C ARG A 3 2.14 -15.11 18.46
N GLY A 4 2.09 -16.33 19.02
CA GLY A 4 0.90 -17.19 18.86
C GLY A 4 -0.32 -16.58 19.52
N LEU A 5 -0.14 -16.00 20.70
CA LEU A 5 -1.21 -15.31 21.43
C LEU A 5 -1.71 -14.10 20.66
N ILE A 6 -0.80 -13.27 20.10
CA ILE A 6 -1.18 -12.09 19.29
C ILE A 6 -1.94 -12.53 18.04
N LYS A 7 -1.45 -13.54 17.29
CA LYS A 7 -2.16 -14.08 16.12
C LYS A 7 -3.56 -14.57 16.48
N PHE A 8 -3.69 -15.29 17.57
CA PHE A 8 -4.98 -15.78 18.06
C PHE A 8 -5.92 -14.61 18.40
N SER A 9 -5.40 -13.59 19.10
CA SER A 9 -6.19 -12.40 19.46
C SER A 9 -6.64 -11.63 18.21
N VAL A 10 -5.76 -11.43 17.24
CA VAL A 10 -6.10 -10.80 15.94
C VAL A 10 -7.18 -11.59 15.22
N LEU A 11 -7.06 -12.92 15.17
CA LEU A 11 -8.04 -13.79 14.55
C LEU A 11 -9.40 -13.70 15.27
N ALA A 12 -9.40 -13.79 16.60
CA ALA A 12 -10.62 -13.72 17.40
C ALA A 12 -11.36 -12.38 17.20
N VAL A 13 -10.64 -11.25 17.30
CA VAL A 13 -11.22 -9.92 17.06
C VAL A 13 -11.67 -9.75 15.61
N GLY A 14 -10.91 -10.26 14.64
CA GLY A 14 -11.27 -10.25 13.23
C GLY A 14 -12.56 -11.05 12.95
N VAL A 15 -12.71 -12.22 13.58
CA VAL A 15 -13.95 -13.02 13.49
C VAL A 15 -15.13 -12.26 14.11
N CYS A 16 -14.97 -11.65 15.28
CA CYS A 16 -16.01 -10.82 15.89
C CYS A 16 -16.43 -9.65 14.98
N TYR A 17 -15.46 -9.01 14.33
CA TYR A 17 -15.75 -7.95 13.36
C TYR A 17 -16.55 -8.46 12.15
N LEU A 18 -16.17 -9.59 11.57
CA LEU A 18 -16.93 -10.22 10.47
C LEU A 18 -18.34 -10.62 10.90
N LEU A 19 -18.49 -11.20 12.11
CA LEU A 19 -19.80 -11.52 12.67
C LEU A 19 -20.69 -10.29 12.84
N SER A 20 -20.10 -9.13 13.19
CA SER A 20 -20.84 -7.87 13.24
C SER A 20 -21.43 -7.49 11.87
N TRP A 21 -20.66 -7.68 10.78
CA TRP A 21 -21.15 -7.44 9.42
C TRP A 21 -22.21 -8.45 8.96
N VAL A 22 -22.08 -9.72 9.35
CA VAL A 22 -23.05 -10.78 9.04
C VAL A 22 -24.34 -10.59 9.82
N ALA A 23 -24.27 -10.21 11.10
CA ALA A 23 -25.44 -10.05 11.95
C ALA A 23 -26.23 -8.77 11.66
N SER A 24 -25.54 -7.66 11.41
CA SER A 24 -26.11 -6.31 11.27
C SER A 24 -27.31 -6.20 10.28
N PRO A 25 -27.29 -6.83 9.09
CA PRO A 25 -28.41 -6.73 8.14
C PRO A 25 -29.62 -7.59 8.52
N THR A 26 -29.49 -8.53 9.47
CA THR A 26 -30.56 -9.49 9.81
C THR A 26 -31.73 -8.85 10.56
N LYS A 27 -32.94 -9.42 10.41
CA LYS A 27 -34.15 -9.03 11.17
C LYS A 27 -33.95 -9.26 12.67
N VAL A 28 -33.29 -10.36 13.05
CA VAL A 28 -33.01 -10.71 14.46
C VAL A 28 -32.18 -9.64 15.12
N PHE A 29 -31.11 -9.21 14.47
CA PHE A 29 -30.27 -8.13 14.99
C PHE A 29 -31.06 -6.82 15.11
N ALA A 30 -31.77 -6.42 14.07
CA ALA A 30 -32.49 -5.14 14.02
C ALA A 30 -33.60 -5.05 15.07
N ASN A 31 -34.40 -6.13 15.25
CA ASN A 31 -35.60 -6.10 16.05
C ASN A 31 -35.38 -6.59 17.51
N SER A 32 -34.41 -7.47 17.73
CA SER A 32 -34.18 -8.09 19.04
C SER A 32 -32.88 -7.62 19.70
N TRP A 33 -31.73 -7.76 19.03
CA TRP A 33 -30.44 -7.50 19.66
C TRP A 33 -30.11 -6.01 19.75
N ARG A 34 -30.31 -5.27 18.66
CA ARG A 34 -29.98 -3.84 18.59
C ARG A 34 -30.70 -3.00 19.65
N PRO A 35 -32.02 -3.14 19.91
CA PRO A 35 -32.71 -2.40 20.96
C PRO A 35 -32.12 -2.69 22.35
N VAL A 36 -31.88 -3.98 22.67
CA VAL A 36 -31.31 -4.40 23.97
C VAL A 36 -29.88 -3.87 24.14
N ILE A 37 -29.05 -3.96 23.12
CA ILE A 37 -27.67 -3.46 23.19
C ILE A 37 -27.68 -1.94 23.30
N ASN A 38 -28.48 -1.24 22.50
CA ASN A 38 -28.60 0.21 22.56
C ASN A 38 -29.07 0.70 23.93
N SER A 39 -30.02 0.03 24.58
CA SER A 39 -30.48 0.44 25.91
C SER A 39 -29.37 0.37 26.97
N LYS A 40 -28.37 -0.52 26.77
CA LYS A 40 -27.22 -0.66 27.71
C LYS A 40 -26.05 0.26 27.35
N ILE A 41 -25.85 0.59 26.07
CA ILE A 41 -24.69 1.36 25.57
C ILE A 41 -25.05 2.83 25.35
N ASN A 42 -26.34 3.17 25.25
CA ASN A 42 -26.80 4.54 25.07
C ASN A 42 -26.46 5.38 26.30
N THR A 43 -25.29 5.99 26.24
CA THR A 43 -24.79 6.88 27.29
C THR A 43 -25.01 8.33 26.89
N VAL A 44 -25.00 9.21 27.85
CA VAL A 44 -25.08 10.65 27.64
C VAL A 44 -23.89 11.18 26.80
N TYR A 45 -22.77 10.46 26.81
CA TYR A 45 -21.53 10.85 26.09
C TYR A 45 -21.53 10.44 24.62
N PHE A 46 -22.13 9.34 24.24
CA PHE A 46 -22.06 8.78 22.89
C PHE A 46 -23.42 8.60 22.21
N GLY A 47 -24.49 8.60 23.00
CA GLY A 47 -25.84 8.37 22.45
C GLY A 47 -25.91 7.10 21.60
N PHE A 48 -26.67 7.16 20.52
CA PHE A 48 -26.82 6.04 19.56
C PHE A 48 -25.56 5.68 18.78
N GLN A 49 -24.52 6.54 18.77
CA GLN A 49 -23.24 6.28 18.10
C GLN A 49 -22.35 5.30 18.88
N GLY A 50 -22.62 5.06 20.16
CA GLY A 50 -21.89 4.10 20.97
C GLY A 50 -21.84 2.69 20.35
N LEU A 51 -22.96 2.23 19.79
CA LEU A 51 -23.06 0.90 19.17
C LEU A 51 -22.16 0.76 17.92
N PRO A 52 -22.25 1.63 16.88
CA PRO A 52 -21.38 1.48 15.72
C PRO A 52 -19.90 1.73 16.04
N ILE A 53 -19.56 2.57 17.01
CA ILE A 53 -18.17 2.72 17.49
C ILE A 53 -17.66 1.37 18.04
N LEU A 54 -18.44 0.71 18.87
CA LEU A 54 -18.05 -0.58 19.46
C LEU A 54 -18.00 -1.71 18.43
N MET A 55 -18.95 -1.76 17.49
CA MET A 55 -19.04 -2.86 16.51
C MET A 55 -18.07 -2.73 15.34
N TYR A 56 -17.82 -1.52 14.84
CA TYR A 56 -17.10 -1.31 13.59
C TYR A 56 -15.75 -0.62 13.77
N MET A 57 -15.62 0.32 14.72
CA MET A 57 -14.37 1.07 14.89
C MET A 57 -13.41 0.36 15.84
N ALA A 58 -13.84 0.04 17.04
CA ALA A 58 -12.98 -0.53 18.08
C ALA A 58 -12.29 -1.84 17.64
N PRO A 59 -12.97 -2.83 17.01
CA PRO A 59 -12.32 -4.06 16.58
C PRO A 59 -11.19 -3.83 15.59
N ILE A 60 -11.39 -2.95 14.61
CA ILE A 60 -10.37 -2.65 13.59
C ILE A 60 -9.16 -1.96 14.22
N TYR A 61 -9.36 -1.03 15.15
CA TYR A 61 -8.22 -0.36 15.80
C TYR A 61 -7.46 -1.31 16.72
N VAL A 62 -8.16 -2.22 17.40
CA VAL A 62 -7.51 -3.30 18.18
C VAL A 62 -6.68 -4.18 17.25
N VAL A 63 -7.22 -4.61 16.09
CA VAL A 63 -6.47 -5.38 15.10
C VAL A 63 -5.27 -4.60 14.58
N ALA A 64 -5.43 -3.30 14.28
CA ALA A 64 -4.33 -2.47 13.80
C ALA A 64 -3.21 -2.33 14.83
N VAL A 65 -3.55 -2.10 16.11
CA VAL A 65 -2.58 -2.01 17.22
C VAL A 65 -1.90 -3.35 17.46
N LEU A 66 -2.65 -4.44 17.52
CA LEU A 66 -2.08 -5.80 17.65
C LEU A 66 -1.20 -6.15 16.45
N GLY A 67 -1.59 -5.73 15.24
CA GLY A 67 -0.78 -5.82 14.04
C GLY A 67 0.55 -5.11 14.19
N CYS A 68 0.57 -3.87 14.64
CA CYS A 68 1.80 -3.14 14.92
C CYS A 68 2.71 -3.87 15.92
N VAL A 69 2.13 -4.36 17.02
CA VAL A 69 2.89 -5.12 18.04
C VAL A 69 3.44 -6.43 17.46
N TYR A 70 2.65 -7.13 16.64
CA TYR A 70 3.09 -8.34 15.95
C TYR A 70 4.28 -8.05 15.03
N LEU A 71 4.19 -6.99 14.20
CA LEU A 71 5.22 -6.57 13.25
C LEU A 71 6.52 -6.17 13.98
N TYR A 72 6.40 -5.44 15.06
CA TYR A 72 7.54 -5.09 15.91
C TYR A 72 8.28 -6.34 16.45
N PHE A 73 7.54 -7.36 16.93
CA PHE A 73 8.17 -8.60 17.36
C PHE A 73 8.77 -9.40 16.21
N CYS A 74 8.18 -9.33 15.02
CA CYS A 74 8.75 -9.96 13.82
C CYS A 74 10.08 -9.33 13.46
N GLU A 75 10.15 -8.02 13.40
CA GLU A 75 11.35 -7.25 13.08
C GLU A 75 12.48 -7.54 14.09
N ARG A 76 12.21 -7.45 15.39
CA ARG A 76 13.20 -7.74 16.43
C ARG A 76 13.75 -9.16 16.41
N LEU A 77 12.89 -10.14 16.12
CA LEU A 77 13.34 -11.52 16.07
C LEU A 77 14.09 -11.86 14.79
N ASN A 78 13.81 -11.18 13.67
CA ASN A 78 14.61 -11.31 12.46
C ASN A 78 16.03 -10.78 12.69
N LEU A 79 16.17 -9.68 13.42
CA LEU A 79 17.46 -9.15 13.87
C LEU A 79 18.22 -10.13 14.80
N SER A 80 17.51 -10.84 15.68
CA SER A 80 18.11 -11.81 16.62
C SER A 80 18.38 -13.19 16.01
N ARG A 81 17.61 -13.60 14.98
CA ARG A 81 17.69 -14.92 14.33
C ARG A 81 18.79 -15.03 13.28
N SER A 82 19.43 -13.96 12.94
CA SER A 82 20.65 -14.04 12.14
C SER A 82 21.72 -14.95 12.77
N GLN A 83 21.48 -15.45 14.00
CA GLN A 83 22.42 -16.31 14.75
C GLN A 83 21.94 -17.75 14.97
N GLN A 84 20.70 -18.16 14.66
CA GLN A 84 20.23 -19.53 14.91
C GLN A 84 19.29 -20.06 13.80
N GLN A 85 19.86 -20.78 12.85
CA GLN A 85 19.12 -21.72 12.00
C GLN A 85 18.93 -23.04 12.76
N VAL A 86 17.70 -23.52 12.90
CA VAL A 86 17.21 -24.91 12.79
C VAL A 86 15.81 -25.05 13.41
N LYS A 87 14.88 -25.71 12.71
CA LYS A 87 13.51 -26.16 13.03
C LYS A 87 12.34 -25.26 12.58
N ARG A 88 11.96 -25.36 11.31
CA ARG A 88 10.65 -24.90 10.81
C ARG A 88 10.23 -25.58 9.48
N GLU A 89 10.37 -26.88 9.34
CA GLU A 89 9.95 -27.55 8.09
C GLU A 89 8.42 -27.76 7.98
N VAL A 90 7.72 -27.99 9.07
CA VAL A 90 6.29 -28.39 9.02
C VAL A 90 5.29 -27.24 8.91
N GLU A 91 5.53 -26.08 9.54
CA GLU A 91 4.65 -24.88 9.37
C GLU A 91 4.75 -24.25 7.97
N ASN A 92 5.84 -24.54 7.25
CA ASN A 92 6.14 -23.96 5.95
C ASN A 92 5.34 -24.57 4.79
N GLU A 93 4.98 -25.86 4.84
CA GLU A 93 4.27 -26.54 3.75
C GLU A 93 2.82 -26.03 3.58
N ILE A 94 2.09 -25.88 4.68
CA ILE A 94 0.68 -25.40 4.65
C ILE A 94 0.62 -23.94 4.18
N SER A 95 1.51 -23.08 4.70
CA SER A 95 1.59 -21.68 4.30
C SER A 95 1.96 -21.51 2.81
N SER A 96 2.85 -22.37 2.30
CA SER A 96 3.27 -22.37 0.90
C SER A 96 2.13 -22.74 -0.07
N SER A 97 1.31 -23.71 0.27
CA SER A 97 0.20 -24.15 -0.58
C SER A 97 -0.86 -23.05 -0.80
N TRP A 98 -1.14 -22.23 0.22
CA TRP A 98 -2.11 -21.15 0.13
C TRP A 98 -1.60 -19.92 -0.63
N LYS A 99 -0.29 -19.70 -0.68
CA LYS A 99 0.33 -18.62 -1.45
C LYS A 99 0.46 -18.92 -2.95
N ARG A 100 0.20 -20.15 -3.39
CA ARG A 100 0.30 -20.53 -4.81
C ARG A 100 -0.69 -19.74 -5.67
N PRO A 101 -0.26 -19.30 -6.87
CA PRO A 101 -1.15 -18.66 -7.82
C PRO A 101 -2.25 -19.62 -8.29
N CYS A 102 -3.50 -19.22 -8.19
CA CYS A 102 -4.67 -19.98 -8.63
C CYS A 102 -5.16 -19.48 -10.00
N PHE A 103 -5.26 -18.18 -10.17
CA PHE A 103 -5.60 -17.55 -11.44
C PHE A 103 -4.40 -16.73 -11.93
N VAL A 104 -3.95 -17.02 -13.15
CA VAL A 104 -2.76 -16.37 -13.75
C VAL A 104 -3.16 -15.37 -14.83
N LYS A 105 -4.21 -15.66 -15.61
CA LYS A 105 -4.68 -14.82 -16.73
C LYS A 105 -6.05 -14.23 -16.44
N SER A 106 -6.23 -13.60 -15.29
CA SER A 106 -7.49 -12.93 -14.94
C SER A 106 -7.39 -11.40 -15.13
N ARG A 107 -8.54 -10.72 -15.19
CA ARG A 107 -8.59 -9.25 -15.17
C ARG A 107 -8.06 -8.66 -13.86
N LEU A 108 -8.04 -9.46 -12.79
CA LEU A 108 -7.46 -9.14 -11.48
C LEU A 108 -5.94 -9.35 -11.43
N GLY A 109 -5.33 -9.85 -12.51
CA GLY A 109 -3.92 -10.26 -12.53
C GLY A 109 -3.71 -11.65 -11.91
N ILE A 110 -2.53 -11.87 -11.33
CA ILE A 110 -2.19 -13.12 -10.63
C ILE A 110 -2.82 -13.07 -9.24
N VAL A 111 -3.65 -14.05 -8.92
CA VAL A 111 -4.39 -14.14 -7.65
C VAL A 111 -4.00 -15.44 -6.93
N SER A 112 -3.55 -15.33 -5.69
CA SER A 112 -3.25 -16.47 -4.83
C SER A 112 -4.53 -17.12 -4.29
N ARG A 113 -4.43 -18.34 -3.76
CA ARG A 113 -5.56 -19.03 -3.12
C ARG A 113 -6.09 -18.27 -1.91
N THR A 114 -5.22 -17.65 -1.11
CA THR A 114 -5.62 -16.79 0.02
C THR A 114 -6.42 -15.59 -0.43
N GLU A 115 -5.97 -14.88 -1.45
CA GLU A 115 -6.67 -13.74 -2.02
C GLU A 115 -8.03 -14.13 -2.61
N LEU A 116 -8.10 -15.29 -3.28
CA LEU A 116 -9.35 -15.83 -3.81
C LEU A 116 -10.35 -16.14 -2.69
N ALA A 117 -9.90 -16.71 -1.57
CA ALA A 117 -10.75 -16.99 -0.42
C ALA A 117 -11.32 -15.70 0.20
N PHE A 118 -10.50 -14.65 0.35
CA PHE A 118 -10.96 -13.33 0.82
C PHE A 118 -11.94 -12.69 -0.15
N LEU A 119 -11.68 -12.75 -1.44
CA LEU A 119 -12.59 -12.22 -2.47
C LEU A 119 -13.92 -12.95 -2.45
N ALA A 120 -13.91 -14.28 -2.38
CA ALA A 120 -15.13 -15.09 -2.28
C ALA A 120 -15.91 -14.76 -1.00
N MET A 121 -15.24 -14.68 0.14
CA MET A 121 -15.86 -14.28 1.41
C MET A 121 -16.52 -12.89 1.31
N PHE A 122 -15.83 -11.93 0.69
CA PHE A 122 -16.39 -10.58 0.51
C PHE A 122 -17.61 -10.56 -0.40
N ILE A 123 -17.57 -11.28 -1.54
CA ILE A 123 -18.72 -11.40 -2.45
C ILE A 123 -19.89 -12.06 -1.73
N LEU A 124 -19.64 -13.13 -0.97
CA LEU A 124 -20.68 -13.80 -0.17
C LEU A 124 -21.29 -12.86 0.88
N LEU A 125 -20.46 -12.00 1.52
CA LEU A 125 -20.95 -10.98 2.45
C LEU A 125 -21.86 -9.97 1.76
N LEU A 126 -21.51 -9.49 0.56
CA LEU A 126 -22.35 -8.57 -0.21
C LEU A 126 -23.70 -9.23 -0.58
N ILE A 127 -23.67 -10.45 -1.08
CA ILE A 127 -24.89 -11.20 -1.43
C ILE A 127 -25.76 -11.43 -0.19
N TRP A 128 -25.14 -11.89 0.91
CA TRP A 128 -25.83 -12.09 2.19
C TRP A 128 -26.52 -10.83 2.68
N THR A 129 -25.80 -9.72 2.66
CA THR A 129 -26.32 -8.43 3.11
C THR A 129 -27.47 -7.96 2.23
N PHE A 130 -27.32 -8.05 0.90
CA PHE A 130 -28.35 -7.69 -0.06
C PHE A 130 -29.62 -8.51 0.13
N MET A 131 -29.49 -9.84 0.27
CA MET A 131 -30.64 -10.73 0.50
C MET A 131 -31.38 -10.45 1.81
N ASN A 132 -30.61 -10.13 2.90
CA ASN A 132 -31.23 -9.75 4.17
C ASN A 132 -31.98 -8.41 4.09
N TYR A 133 -31.43 -7.43 3.37
CA TYR A 133 -32.14 -6.16 3.15
C TYR A 133 -33.39 -6.33 2.33
N ILE A 134 -33.39 -7.14 1.26
CA ILE A 134 -34.60 -7.51 0.51
C ILE A 134 -35.60 -8.15 1.45
N HIS A 135 -35.19 -9.17 2.21
CA HIS A 135 -36.09 -9.88 3.14
C HIS A 135 -36.73 -8.94 4.18
N ARG A 136 -36.01 -7.93 4.65
CA ARG A 136 -36.54 -6.91 5.58
C ARG A 136 -37.54 -5.98 4.90
N GLY A 137 -37.27 -5.56 3.67
CA GLY A 137 -38.14 -4.66 2.91
C GLY A 137 -39.39 -5.32 2.36
N LEU A 138 -39.33 -6.63 2.10
CA LEU A 138 -40.50 -7.38 1.58
C LEU A 138 -41.70 -7.29 2.50
N ASP A 139 -41.53 -7.29 3.82
CA ASP A 139 -42.68 -7.16 4.76
C ASP A 139 -43.40 -5.83 4.57
N THR A 140 -42.63 -4.74 4.38
CA THR A 140 -43.22 -3.41 4.12
C THR A 140 -43.91 -3.36 2.74
N ILE A 141 -43.27 -3.93 1.72
CA ILE A 141 -43.81 -3.96 0.35
C ILE A 141 -45.08 -4.81 0.27
N THR A 142 -45.11 -5.93 0.98
CA THR A 142 -46.28 -6.83 0.99
C THR A 142 -47.44 -6.29 1.84
N SER A 143 -47.21 -5.40 2.78
CA SER A 143 -48.25 -4.72 3.55
C SER A 143 -49.02 -3.67 2.73
N VAL A 144 -48.45 -3.23 1.60
CA VAL A 144 -49.14 -2.30 0.66
C VAL A 144 -50.06 -3.08 -0.27
N ASN A 145 -51.30 -2.61 -0.47
CA ASN A 145 -52.26 -3.26 -1.33
C ASN A 145 -51.68 -3.48 -2.74
N PRO A 146 -51.79 -4.68 -3.33
CA PRO A 146 -51.27 -4.97 -4.66
C PRO A 146 -51.76 -4.04 -5.78
N ASN A 147 -52.98 -3.52 -5.63
CA ASN A 147 -53.63 -2.63 -6.61
C ASN A 147 -53.36 -1.13 -6.32
N ASP A 148 -52.57 -0.76 -5.30
CA ASP A 148 -52.25 0.63 -5.01
C ASP A 148 -51.13 1.09 -5.95
N GLU A 149 -51.40 2.18 -6.71
CA GLU A 149 -50.38 2.83 -7.57
C GLU A 149 -49.11 3.22 -6.81
N LYS A 150 -49.22 3.45 -5.50
CA LYS A 150 -48.08 3.77 -4.62
C LYS A 150 -47.15 2.59 -4.38
N ARG A 151 -47.52 1.35 -4.69
CA ARG A 151 -46.71 0.16 -4.48
C ARG A 151 -45.40 0.22 -5.28
N SER A 152 -45.46 0.68 -6.53
CA SER A 152 -44.29 0.84 -7.39
C SER A 152 -43.30 1.86 -6.81
N LEU A 153 -43.79 2.95 -6.21
CA LEU A 153 -42.97 3.96 -5.54
C LEU A 153 -42.30 3.40 -4.29
N VAL A 154 -43.02 2.61 -3.49
CA VAL A 154 -42.48 1.95 -2.30
C VAL A 154 -41.34 0.97 -2.69
N ILE A 155 -41.54 0.20 -3.75
CA ILE A 155 -40.52 -0.72 -4.27
C ILE A 155 -39.28 0.07 -4.72
N LEU A 156 -39.46 1.17 -5.43
CA LEU A 156 -38.41 2.01 -5.96
C LEU A 156 -37.56 2.63 -4.82
N ASP A 157 -38.20 3.16 -3.77
CA ASP A 157 -37.58 3.69 -2.57
C ASP A 157 -36.71 2.62 -1.88
N TRP A 158 -37.27 1.42 -1.63
CA TRP A 158 -36.51 0.33 -1.00
C TRP A 158 -35.32 -0.13 -1.83
N VAL A 159 -35.49 -0.26 -3.16
CA VAL A 159 -34.36 -0.62 -4.05
C VAL A 159 -33.28 0.43 -3.99
N ALA A 160 -33.63 1.72 -4.01
CA ALA A 160 -32.67 2.80 -3.87
C ALA A 160 -31.88 2.70 -2.53
N VAL A 161 -32.60 2.50 -1.41
CA VAL A 161 -31.96 2.31 -0.09
C VAL A 161 -31.00 1.11 -0.09
N TRP A 162 -31.40 -0.04 -0.63
CA TRP A 162 -30.56 -1.26 -0.62
C TRP A 162 -29.25 -1.06 -1.39
N LEU A 163 -29.30 -0.40 -2.54
CA LEU A 163 -28.12 -0.08 -3.33
C LEU A 163 -27.14 0.79 -2.54
N GLY A 164 -27.64 1.82 -1.86
CA GLY A 164 -26.81 2.67 -1.00
C GLY A 164 -26.17 1.91 0.17
N LEU A 165 -26.93 1.05 0.85
CA LEU A 165 -26.45 0.26 1.98
C LEU A 165 -25.37 -0.77 1.58
N VAL A 166 -25.51 -1.42 0.43
CA VAL A 166 -24.49 -2.34 -0.09
C VAL A 166 -23.25 -1.56 -0.55
N GLY A 167 -23.44 -0.41 -1.21
CA GLY A 167 -22.33 0.49 -1.58
C GLY A 167 -21.53 0.95 -0.37
N ASN A 168 -22.18 1.17 0.78
CA ASN A 168 -21.55 1.54 2.04
C ASN A 168 -20.56 0.46 2.54
N ILE A 169 -20.86 -0.83 2.33
CA ILE A 169 -19.95 -1.93 2.67
C ILE A 169 -18.68 -1.85 1.81
N CYS A 170 -18.85 -1.65 0.49
CA CYS A 170 -17.71 -1.50 -0.40
C CYS A 170 -16.82 -0.32 0.01
N LEU A 171 -17.41 0.80 0.41
CA LEU A 171 -16.70 1.98 0.89
C LEU A 171 -15.95 1.71 2.22
N ALA A 172 -16.53 0.91 3.13
CA ALA A 172 -15.91 0.57 4.41
C ALA A 172 -14.57 -0.18 4.23
N PHE A 173 -14.44 -0.98 3.18
CA PHE A 173 -13.22 -1.74 2.89
C PHE A 173 -12.28 -1.03 1.91
N MET A 174 -12.71 0.05 1.25
CA MET A 174 -12.00 0.70 0.15
C MET A 174 -10.65 1.33 0.54
N PHE A 175 -10.50 1.81 1.76
CA PHE A 175 -9.33 2.57 2.19
C PHE A 175 -8.19 1.69 2.74
N PHE A 176 -8.47 0.46 3.19
CA PHE A 176 -7.43 -0.46 3.68
C PHE A 176 -6.36 -0.77 2.63
N PRO A 177 -6.72 -1.05 1.33
CA PRO A 177 -5.73 -1.42 0.32
C PRO A 177 -4.76 -0.30 -0.09
N VAL A 178 -5.05 0.96 0.23
CA VAL A 178 -4.23 2.13 -0.17
C VAL A 178 -3.42 2.75 0.96
N THR A 179 -3.49 2.17 2.16
CA THR A 179 -2.69 2.56 3.31
C THR A 179 -1.28 1.97 3.15
N ARG A 180 -0.26 2.80 2.90
CA ARG A 180 1.11 2.35 2.59
C ARG A 180 1.81 1.72 3.78
N ALA A 181 1.77 2.38 4.94
CA ALA A 181 2.31 1.87 6.20
C ALA A 181 1.22 1.11 7.00
N SER A 182 0.55 0.14 6.35
CA SER A 182 -0.52 -0.62 6.96
C SER A 182 0.00 -1.69 7.91
N SER A 183 -0.50 -1.71 9.14
CA SER A 183 -0.28 -2.83 10.07
C SER A 183 -1.24 -4.01 9.86
N ILE A 184 -2.27 -3.82 9.03
CA ILE A 184 -3.32 -4.83 8.75
C ILE A 184 -2.96 -5.69 7.55
N LEU A 185 -2.52 -5.09 6.42
CA LEU A 185 -2.24 -5.83 5.19
C LEU A 185 -1.24 -6.97 5.36
N PRO A 186 -0.10 -6.79 6.07
CA PRO A 186 0.86 -7.87 6.29
C PRO A 186 0.31 -9.07 7.07
N LEU A 187 -0.71 -8.87 7.93
CA LEU A 187 -1.37 -9.97 8.65
C LEU A 187 -2.03 -10.97 7.70
N PHE A 188 -2.43 -10.50 6.51
CA PHE A 188 -3.03 -11.29 5.44
C PHE A 188 -2.02 -11.69 4.34
N GLY A 189 -0.73 -11.37 4.54
CA GLY A 189 0.32 -11.63 3.55
C GLY A 189 0.21 -10.75 2.31
N LEU A 190 -0.43 -9.58 2.42
CA LEU A 190 -0.59 -8.62 1.34
C LEU A 190 0.40 -7.46 1.49
N THR A 191 0.95 -7.01 0.38
CA THR A 191 1.68 -5.74 0.30
C THR A 191 0.74 -4.64 -0.19
N PHE A 192 1.11 -3.39 0.05
CA PHE A 192 0.31 -2.27 -0.44
C PHE A 192 0.24 -2.28 -1.99
N GLU A 193 1.33 -2.63 -2.68
CA GLU A 193 1.38 -2.68 -4.14
C GLU A 193 0.41 -3.72 -4.72
N SER A 194 0.36 -4.92 -4.10
CA SER A 194 -0.57 -5.97 -4.51
C SER A 194 -2.02 -5.61 -4.20
N SER A 195 -2.26 -4.77 -3.21
CA SER A 195 -3.59 -4.44 -2.70
C SER A 195 -4.30 -3.33 -3.48
N VAL A 196 -3.57 -2.42 -4.14
CA VAL A 196 -4.16 -1.29 -4.89
C VAL A 196 -5.23 -1.74 -5.90
N ARG A 197 -5.06 -2.93 -6.51
CA ARG A 197 -6.06 -3.51 -7.43
C ARG A 197 -7.43 -3.72 -6.77
N TYR A 198 -7.47 -4.05 -5.47
CA TYR A 198 -8.72 -4.21 -4.73
C TYR A 198 -9.40 -2.87 -4.47
N HIS A 199 -8.63 -1.81 -4.19
CA HIS A 199 -9.16 -0.46 -4.14
C HIS A 199 -9.83 -0.05 -5.45
N ILE A 200 -9.20 -0.34 -6.59
CA ILE A 200 -9.74 -0.02 -7.92
C ILE A 200 -11.09 -0.74 -8.14
N TRP A 201 -11.16 -2.04 -7.84
CA TRP A 201 -12.39 -2.81 -8.02
C TRP A 201 -13.50 -2.39 -7.04
N LEU A 202 -13.16 -2.19 -5.77
CA LEU A 202 -14.11 -1.69 -4.77
C LEU A 202 -14.64 -0.31 -5.17
N GLY A 203 -13.78 0.56 -5.70
CA GLY A 203 -14.15 1.89 -6.20
C GLY A 203 -15.16 1.80 -7.35
N HIS A 204 -14.91 0.95 -8.34
CA HIS A 204 -15.86 0.75 -9.44
C HIS A 204 -17.20 0.22 -8.96
N ILE A 205 -17.20 -0.80 -8.08
CA ILE A 205 -18.44 -1.39 -7.54
C ILE A 205 -19.20 -0.36 -6.71
N ALA A 206 -18.53 0.35 -5.80
CA ALA A 206 -19.15 1.38 -4.96
C ALA A 206 -19.76 2.50 -5.80
N MET A 207 -19.05 3.00 -6.81
CA MET A 207 -19.56 4.06 -7.67
C MET A 207 -20.74 3.62 -8.55
N VAL A 208 -20.75 2.39 -9.05
CA VAL A 208 -21.93 1.83 -9.75
C VAL A 208 -23.14 1.79 -8.82
N LEU A 209 -22.97 1.30 -7.60
CA LEU A 209 -24.05 1.18 -6.62
C LEU A 209 -24.56 2.55 -6.18
N PHE A 210 -23.68 3.52 -5.89
CA PHE A 210 -24.08 4.87 -5.48
C PHE A 210 -24.71 5.66 -6.62
N THR A 211 -24.23 5.50 -7.87
CA THR A 211 -24.85 6.13 -9.04
C THR A 211 -26.24 5.57 -9.28
N ALA A 212 -26.41 4.26 -9.17
CA ALA A 212 -27.73 3.62 -9.26
C ALA A 212 -28.66 4.08 -8.11
N HIS A 213 -28.15 4.14 -6.86
CA HIS A 213 -28.87 4.67 -5.70
C HIS A 213 -29.41 6.08 -5.96
N GLY A 214 -28.57 7.03 -6.38
CA GLY A 214 -29.00 8.39 -6.70
C GLY A 214 -29.98 8.43 -7.88
N ALA A 215 -29.72 7.69 -8.96
CA ALA A 215 -30.62 7.63 -10.12
C ALA A 215 -32.04 7.09 -9.76
N PHE A 216 -32.09 6.05 -8.91
CA PHE A 216 -33.39 5.53 -8.44
C PHE A 216 -34.11 6.52 -7.55
N TYR A 217 -33.41 7.32 -6.71
CA TYR A 217 -34.06 8.37 -5.93
C TYR A 217 -34.55 9.53 -6.80
N VAL A 218 -33.78 9.98 -7.79
CA VAL A 218 -34.22 10.99 -8.75
C VAL A 218 -35.47 10.52 -9.50
N LEU A 219 -35.50 9.26 -9.92
CA LEU A 219 -36.68 8.64 -10.55
C LEU A 219 -37.89 8.58 -9.58
N TYR A 220 -37.67 8.19 -8.32
CA TYR A 220 -38.64 8.16 -7.27
C TYR A 220 -39.29 9.55 -7.06
N TRP A 221 -38.49 10.59 -6.88
CA TRP A 221 -39.00 11.95 -6.70
C TRP A 221 -39.67 12.50 -7.96
N GLY A 222 -39.19 12.13 -9.14
CA GLY A 222 -39.85 12.50 -10.41
C GLY A 222 -41.23 11.91 -10.54
N LEU A 223 -41.38 10.61 -10.23
CA LEU A 223 -42.67 9.91 -10.29
C LEU A 223 -43.64 10.33 -9.16
N SER A 224 -43.10 10.72 -7.99
CA SER A 224 -43.92 11.22 -6.88
C SER A 224 -44.29 12.71 -7.01
N GLY A 225 -43.74 13.42 -8.02
CA GLY A 225 -44.02 14.84 -8.25
C GLY A 225 -43.27 15.80 -7.31
N ASP A 226 -42.26 15.34 -6.60
CA ASP A 226 -41.55 16.10 -5.59
C ASP A 226 -40.02 16.18 -5.87
N LEU A 227 -39.63 16.62 -7.05
CA LEU A 227 -38.25 16.77 -7.46
C LEU A 227 -37.44 17.74 -6.58
N MET A 228 -38.13 18.65 -5.87
CA MET A 228 -37.44 19.59 -4.97
C MET A 228 -36.76 18.91 -3.77
N GLN A 229 -37.12 17.66 -3.47
CA GLN A 229 -36.42 16.86 -2.47
C GLN A 229 -34.92 16.69 -2.75
N ILE A 230 -34.49 16.77 -4.00
CA ILE A 230 -33.05 16.74 -4.40
C ILE A 230 -32.27 17.83 -3.66
N LEU A 231 -32.84 19.03 -3.54
CA LEU A 231 -32.20 20.18 -2.92
C LEU A 231 -32.37 20.27 -1.40
N LYS A 232 -33.07 19.30 -0.80
CA LYS A 232 -33.39 19.34 0.62
C LYS A 232 -32.14 19.09 1.47
N TRP A 233 -31.84 20.07 2.34
CA TRP A 233 -30.91 19.92 3.44
C TRP A 233 -31.70 19.70 4.73
N ASP A 234 -31.77 18.44 5.17
CA ASP A 234 -32.56 18.12 6.36
C ASP A 234 -31.76 18.38 7.65
N LYS A 235 -32.40 19.02 8.61
CA LYS A 235 -31.79 19.37 9.91
C LYS A 235 -31.56 18.12 10.80
N HIS A 236 -32.46 17.14 10.72
CA HIS A 236 -32.51 15.98 11.61
C HIS A 236 -32.47 14.63 10.86
N GLY A 237 -32.92 14.61 9.63
CA GLY A 237 -32.95 13.44 8.76
C GLY A 237 -31.71 13.31 7.83
N ILE A 238 -31.92 12.63 6.71
CA ILE A 238 -30.93 12.47 5.65
C ILE A 238 -30.96 13.71 4.77
N SER A 239 -29.80 14.34 4.57
CA SER A 239 -29.67 15.52 3.71
C SER A 239 -29.41 15.09 2.27
N ASN A 240 -30.43 15.18 1.40
CA ASN A 240 -30.33 14.74 0.01
C ASN A 240 -29.30 15.58 -0.77
N LEU A 241 -29.31 16.91 -0.61
CA LEU A 241 -28.35 17.78 -1.26
C LEU A 241 -26.90 17.40 -0.96
N ALA A 242 -26.60 17.00 0.28
CA ALA A 242 -25.25 16.51 0.62
C ALA A 242 -24.91 15.22 -0.15
N GLY A 243 -25.88 14.32 -0.31
CA GLY A 243 -25.73 13.11 -1.12
C GLY A 243 -25.45 13.42 -2.59
N GLU A 244 -26.16 14.36 -3.18
CA GLU A 244 -25.97 14.78 -4.57
C GLU A 244 -24.59 15.42 -4.79
N ILE A 245 -24.12 16.30 -3.89
CA ILE A 245 -22.78 16.89 -3.96
C ILE A 245 -21.71 15.77 -3.89
N SER A 246 -21.90 14.84 -2.98
CA SER A 246 -21.00 13.68 -2.86
C SER A 246 -21.00 12.85 -4.15
N LEU A 247 -22.17 12.54 -4.71
CA LEU A 247 -22.30 11.76 -5.93
C LEU A 247 -21.65 12.45 -7.13
N VAL A 248 -21.88 13.74 -7.31
CA VAL A 248 -21.23 14.53 -8.40
C VAL A 248 -19.70 14.49 -8.26
N ALA A 249 -19.17 14.75 -7.07
CA ALA A 249 -17.73 14.66 -6.82
C ALA A 249 -17.21 13.26 -7.11
N GLY A 250 -17.95 12.22 -6.69
CA GLY A 250 -17.63 10.82 -6.95
C GLY A 250 -17.62 10.46 -8.44
N ILE A 251 -18.62 10.91 -9.21
CA ILE A 251 -18.72 10.65 -10.66
C ILE A 251 -17.55 11.34 -11.39
N LEU A 252 -17.26 12.61 -11.09
CA LEU A 252 -16.13 13.34 -11.70
C LEU A 252 -14.80 12.61 -11.45
N MET A 253 -14.59 12.16 -10.22
CA MET A 253 -13.43 11.34 -9.85
C MET A 253 -13.44 10.00 -10.60
N TRP A 254 -14.58 9.29 -10.62
CA TRP A 254 -14.71 7.95 -11.19
C TRP A 254 -14.46 7.90 -12.69
N VAL A 255 -14.98 8.88 -13.46
CA VAL A 255 -14.78 8.97 -14.93
C VAL A 255 -13.29 9.03 -15.27
N THR A 256 -12.49 9.75 -14.50
CA THR A 256 -11.05 9.90 -14.75
C THR A 256 -10.23 8.66 -14.37
N THR A 257 -10.79 7.72 -13.59
CA THR A 257 -10.13 6.45 -13.23
C THR A 257 -10.11 5.41 -14.34
N PHE A 258 -10.93 5.55 -15.40
CA PHE A 258 -10.95 4.60 -16.51
C PHE A 258 -9.58 4.53 -17.21
N PRO A 259 -9.11 3.31 -17.58
CA PRO A 259 -7.75 3.09 -18.07
C PRO A 259 -7.33 4.01 -19.20
N LYS A 260 -8.21 4.30 -20.19
CA LYS A 260 -7.90 5.19 -21.30
C LYS A 260 -7.58 6.62 -20.83
N ILE A 261 -8.37 7.18 -19.90
CA ILE A 261 -8.19 8.54 -19.39
C ILE A 261 -6.97 8.57 -18.47
N ARG A 262 -6.89 7.65 -17.52
CA ARG A 262 -5.80 7.57 -16.56
C ARG A 262 -4.43 7.43 -17.21
N GLN A 263 -4.30 6.63 -18.29
CA GLN A 263 -3.02 6.42 -18.97
C GLN A 263 -2.62 7.57 -19.87
N ASN A 264 -3.59 8.20 -20.56
CA ASN A 264 -3.31 9.28 -21.50
C ASN A 264 -3.25 10.67 -20.82
N MET A 265 -4.03 10.87 -19.75
CA MET A 265 -4.18 12.14 -19.04
C MET A 265 -3.98 11.93 -17.54
N PHE A 266 -2.79 11.41 -17.16
CA PHE A 266 -2.50 11.03 -15.77
C PHE A 266 -2.66 12.20 -14.80
N GLU A 267 -2.29 13.41 -15.19
CA GLU A 267 -2.43 14.61 -14.35
C GLU A 267 -3.90 14.91 -14.05
N LEU A 268 -4.78 14.81 -15.06
CA LEU A 268 -6.22 15.00 -14.85
C LEU A 268 -6.76 14.00 -13.84
N PHE A 269 -6.43 12.71 -14.00
CA PHE A 269 -6.79 11.68 -13.04
C PHE A 269 -6.27 12.01 -11.64
N PHE A 270 -5.00 12.41 -11.53
CA PHE A 270 -4.37 12.68 -10.26
C PHE A 270 -5.04 13.83 -9.50
N TYR A 271 -5.35 14.94 -10.20
CA TYR A 271 -6.01 16.10 -9.57
C TYR A 271 -7.47 15.84 -9.23
N THR A 272 -8.22 15.23 -10.14
CA THR A 272 -9.63 14.91 -9.88
C THR A 272 -9.79 13.88 -8.78
N HIS A 273 -8.79 13.01 -8.58
CA HIS A 273 -8.84 12.02 -7.51
C HIS A 273 -8.84 12.64 -6.11
N TYR A 274 -8.33 13.88 -5.93
CA TYR A 274 -8.46 14.63 -4.66
C TYR A 274 -9.89 15.00 -4.31
N LEU A 275 -10.83 14.92 -5.26
CA LEU A 275 -12.27 15.08 -4.98
C LEU A 275 -12.78 14.02 -3.98
N TYR A 276 -11.99 12.97 -3.68
CA TYR A 276 -12.34 12.03 -2.61
C TYR A 276 -12.57 12.72 -1.26
N ILE A 277 -11.89 13.85 -1.00
CA ILE A 277 -12.08 14.64 0.22
C ILE A 277 -13.51 15.22 0.25
N VAL A 278 -13.96 15.83 -0.85
CA VAL A 278 -15.32 16.36 -1.00
C VAL A 278 -16.33 15.23 -0.90
N PHE A 279 -16.07 14.12 -1.63
CA PHE A 279 -16.90 12.93 -1.59
C PHE A 279 -17.10 12.41 -0.16
N VAL A 280 -16.04 12.18 0.61
CA VAL A 280 -16.12 11.63 1.98
C VAL A 280 -16.80 12.60 2.94
N VAL A 281 -16.50 13.89 2.86
CA VAL A 281 -17.13 14.91 3.75
C VAL A 281 -18.63 14.97 3.51
N PHE A 282 -19.07 15.12 2.26
CA PHE A 282 -20.49 15.23 1.93
C PHE A 282 -21.22 13.90 2.08
N PHE A 283 -20.56 12.77 1.86
CA PHE A 283 -21.08 11.44 2.22
C PHE A 283 -21.36 11.32 3.72
N ALA A 284 -20.44 11.80 4.56
CA ALA A 284 -20.66 11.80 6.01
C ALA A 284 -21.82 12.74 6.43
N LEU A 285 -21.95 13.89 5.78
CA LEU A 285 -23.07 14.82 6.00
C LEU A 285 -24.40 14.26 5.55
N HIS A 286 -24.40 13.49 4.46
CA HIS A 286 -25.61 12.80 3.96
C HIS A 286 -26.09 11.74 4.94
N LEU A 287 -25.22 10.81 5.33
CA LEU A 287 -25.58 9.67 6.18
C LEU A 287 -25.60 10.00 7.67
N GLY A 288 -24.85 11.03 8.11
CA GLY A 288 -24.63 11.36 9.51
C GLY A 288 -23.68 10.40 10.23
N ALA A 289 -23.35 10.73 11.48
CA ALA A 289 -22.29 10.08 12.26
C ALA A 289 -22.50 8.56 12.45
N TYR A 290 -23.73 8.11 12.62
CA TYR A 290 -24.03 6.70 12.88
C TYR A 290 -23.54 5.76 11.75
N PHE A 291 -23.93 6.02 10.51
CA PHE A 291 -23.52 5.20 9.38
C PHE A 291 -22.09 5.48 8.94
N THR A 292 -21.60 6.69 9.16
CA THR A 292 -20.20 7.05 8.89
C THR A 292 -19.23 6.23 9.75
N CYS A 293 -19.58 5.89 11.00
CA CYS A 293 -18.79 5.01 11.84
C CYS A 293 -18.56 3.61 11.25
N MET A 294 -19.38 3.15 10.31
CA MET A 294 -19.17 1.88 9.60
C MET A 294 -18.03 1.99 8.58
N THR A 295 -17.90 3.13 7.90
CA THR A 295 -16.90 3.37 6.86
C THR A 295 -15.62 3.99 7.39
N LEU A 296 -15.70 4.67 8.53
CA LEU A 296 -14.64 5.47 9.11
C LEU A 296 -13.35 4.70 9.45
N PRO A 297 -13.36 3.42 9.92
CA PRO A 297 -12.13 2.75 10.36
C PRO A 297 -11.04 2.71 9.33
N GLY A 298 -11.35 2.30 8.09
CA GLY A 298 -10.39 2.25 7.00
C GLY A 298 -9.90 3.65 6.62
N PHE A 299 -10.82 4.61 6.52
CA PHE A 299 -10.49 6.00 6.21
C PHE A 299 -9.63 6.65 7.31
N TYR A 300 -9.90 6.36 8.57
CA TYR A 300 -9.13 6.85 9.72
C TYR A 300 -7.67 6.42 9.67
N LEU A 301 -7.42 5.12 9.46
CA LEU A 301 -6.06 4.58 9.30
C LEU A 301 -5.35 5.17 8.07
N PHE A 302 -6.09 5.36 6.97
CA PHE A 302 -5.59 6.03 5.78
C PHE A 302 -5.19 7.49 6.07
N VAL A 303 -5.98 8.24 6.85
CA VAL A 303 -5.67 9.63 7.21
C VAL A 303 -4.43 9.71 8.08
N ILE A 304 -4.24 8.79 9.05
CA ILE A 304 -3.01 8.70 9.86
C ILE A 304 -1.80 8.50 8.92
N ASP A 305 -1.85 7.51 8.03
CA ASP A 305 -0.78 7.22 7.07
C ASP A 305 -0.52 8.43 6.15
N ARG A 306 -1.58 9.05 5.64
CA ARG A 306 -1.47 10.22 4.76
C ARG A 306 -0.84 11.42 5.47
N TYR A 307 -1.19 11.64 6.73
CA TYR A 307 -0.64 12.74 7.51
C TYR A 307 0.83 12.52 7.86
N LEU A 308 1.23 11.30 8.26
CA LEU A 308 2.63 10.95 8.50
C LEU A 308 3.48 11.12 7.23
N ARG A 309 2.96 10.72 6.06
CA ARG A 309 3.62 10.96 4.77
C ARG A 309 3.75 12.46 4.46
N LEU A 310 2.73 13.25 4.76
CA LEU A 310 2.81 14.71 4.61
C LEU A 310 3.95 15.28 5.46
N LEU A 311 4.08 14.87 6.73
CA LEU A 311 5.16 15.33 7.60
C LEU A 311 6.54 14.91 7.07
N GLN A 312 6.68 13.68 6.55
CA GLN A 312 7.92 13.20 5.94
C GLN A 312 8.27 13.99 4.67
N SER A 313 7.30 14.24 3.82
CA SER A 313 7.47 14.91 2.51
C SER A 313 7.87 16.39 2.60
N GLN A 314 7.72 17.02 3.76
CA GLN A 314 8.16 18.40 4.00
C GLN A 314 9.69 18.51 4.19
N GLN A 315 10.39 17.40 4.32
CA GLN A 315 11.85 17.39 4.48
C GLN A 315 12.52 17.31 3.11
N ASN A 316 13.51 18.19 2.88
CA ASN A 316 14.42 18.04 1.76
C ASN A 316 15.42 16.92 2.08
N VAL A 317 15.68 16.09 1.09
CA VAL A 317 16.57 14.94 1.26
C VAL A 317 17.91 15.22 0.62
N LYS A 318 18.99 14.87 1.33
CA LYS A 318 20.36 14.99 0.84
C LYS A 318 20.58 13.95 -0.27
N LEU A 319 20.60 14.42 -1.52
CA LEU A 319 21.03 13.63 -2.68
C LEU A 319 22.54 13.69 -2.77
N ILE A 320 23.21 12.53 -2.80
CA ILE A 320 24.67 12.42 -2.84
C ILE A 320 25.14 12.47 -4.29
N SER A 321 24.60 11.56 -5.13
CA SER A 321 25.01 11.44 -6.53
C SER A 321 23.90 10.91 -7.42
N ALA A 322 24.04 11.16 -8.71
CA ALA A 322 23.27 10.52 -9.76
C ALA A 322 24.20 9.86 -10.76
N ARG A 323 24.02 8.56 -11.01
CA ARG A 323 24.75 7.82 -12.04
C ARG A 323 23.85 7.68 -13.25
N VAL A 324 24.25 8.27 -14.36
CA VAL A 324 23.53 8.20 -15.64
C VAL A 324 24.12 7.07 -16.47
N LEU A 325 23.31 6.04 -16.72
CA LEU A 325 23.70 4.87 -17.51
C LEU A 325 23.40 5.11 -19.00
N PRO A 326 24.18 4.54 -19.91
CA PRO A 326 23.95 4.63 -21.36
C PRO A 326 22.58 4.07 -21.83
N CYS A 327 21.97 3.19 -21.06
CA CYS A 327 20.65 2.59 -21.32
C CYS A 327 19.48 3.52 -20.94
N GLU A 328 19.70 4.85 -20.88
CA GLU A 328 18.69 5.84 -20.46
C GLU A 328 18.10 5.55 -19.07
N SER A 329 18.89 4.98 -18.20
CA SER A 329 18.54 4.75 -16.80
C SER A 329 19.40 5.63 -15.90
N VAL A 330 18.86 6.00 -14.74
CA VAL A 330 19.56 6.82 -13.73
C VAL A 330 19.47 6.12 -12.38
N GLU A 331 20.61 5.93 -11.73
CA GLU A 331 20.65 5.55 -10.33
C GLU A 331 20.81 6.82 -9.47
N LEU A 332 19.85 7.05 -8.57
CA LEU A 332 19.92 8.15 -7.60
C LEU A 332 20.36 7.60 -6.24
N ASN A 333 21.40 8.19 -5.66
CA ASN A 333 21.98 7.83 -4.37
C ASN A 333 21.70 8.91 -3.34
N PHE A 334 20.93 8.57 -2.32
CA PHE A 334 20.54 9.46 -1.22
C PHE A 334 21.28 9.13 0.05
N ALA A 335 21.56 10.15 0.87
CA ALA A 335 22.07 9.93 2.22
C ALA A 335 20.99 9.26 3.08
N LYS A 336 21.38 8.28 3.86
CA LYS A 336 20.53 7.50 4.76
C LYS A 336 21.04 7.62 6.20
N SER A 337 20.13 7.78 7.15
CA SER A 337 20.44 7.66 8.57
C SER A 337 20.87 6.22 8.90
N PRO A 338 21.93 5.98 9.67
CA PRO A 338 22.39 4.64 10.03
C PRO A 338 21.35 3.77 10.70
N GLY A 339 20.41 4.37 11.45
CA GLY A 339 19.31 3.69 12.12
C GLY A 339 18.16 3.25 11.18
N LEU A 340 18.14 3.66 9.90
CA LEU A 340 17.11 3.28 8.94
C LEU A 340 17.42 1.90 8.37
N LYS A 341 16.63 0.89 8.80
CA LYS A 341 16.66 -0.45 8.26
C LYS A 341 15.42 -0.68 7.38
N TYR A 342 15.61 -1.38 6.28
CA TYR A 342 14.54 -1.77 5.36
C TYR A 342 14.86 -3.12 4.72
N PRO A 343 13.83 -3.96 4.45
CA PRO A 343 14.04 -5.23 3.78
C PRO A 343 14.39 -5.03 2.30
N PRO A 344 15.09 -5.98 1.66
CA PRO A 344 15.20 -6.04 0.20
C PRO A 344 13.82 -5.97 -0.44
N THR A 345 13.74 -5.44 -1.66
CA THR A 345 12.48 -5.20 -2.40
C THR A 345 11.59 -4.06 -1.88
N SER A 346 12.07 -3.27 -0.95
CA SER A 346 11.38 -2.04 -0.53
C SER A 346 11.23 -1.05 -1.68
N CYS A 347 10.18 -0.25 -1.61
CA CYS A 347 9.85 0.80 -2.57
C CYS A 347 9.84 2.15 -1.87
N MET A 348 10.33 3.19 -2.52
CA MET A 348 10.17 4.56 -2.05
C MET A 348 9.60 5.47 -3.14
N PHE A 349 8.90 6.50 -2.73
CA PHE A 349 8.32 7.50 -3.62
C PHE A 349 9.23 8.71 -3.68
N VAL A 350 9.55 9.12 -4.90
CA VAL A 350 10.45 10.26 -5.16
C VAL A 350 9.67 11.37 -5.87
N LYS A 351 9.86 12.59 -5.41
CA LYS A 351 9.38 13.82 -6.04
C LYS A 351 10.57 14.72 -6.33
N VAL A 352 10.67 15.21 -7.56
CA VAL A 352 11.67 16.16 -8.00
C VAL A 352 10.94 17.43 -8.46
N PRO A 353 10.91 18.49 -7.62
CA PRO A 353 10.08 19.68 -7.88
C PRO A 353 10.38 20.41 -9.19
N CYS A 354 11.63 20.42 -9.66
CA CYS A 354 12.01 21.02 -10.94
C CYS A 354 11.48 20.24 -12.16
N VAL A 355 11.12 18.95 -12.01
CA VAL A 355 10.45 18.14 -13.04
C VAL A 355 8.94 18.28 -12.92
N SER A 356 8.41 18.11 -11.69
CA SER A 356 7.00 18.32 -11.36
C SER A 356 6.84 18.55 -9.84
N SER A 357 6.19 19.66 -9.47
CA SER A 357 5.98 20.03 -8.07
C SER A 357 5.00 19.11 -7.33
N LEU A 358 4.22 18.30 -8.04
CA LEU A 358 3.09 17.57 -7.48
C LEU A 358 3.19 16.04 -7.66
N GLN A 359 3.92 15.56 -8.66
CA GLN A 359 3.99 14.13 -8.97
C GLN A 359 4.97 13.41 -8.05
N TRP A 360 4.50 12.30 -7.48
CA TRP A 360 5.26 11.32 -6.72
C TRP A 360 5.31 10.02 -7.50
N HIS A 361 6.50 9.53 -7.75
CA HIS A 361 6.72 8.28 -8.49
C HIS A 361 7.39 7.23 -7.62
N PRO A 362 6.84 6.01 -7.57
CA PRO A 362 7.43 4.90 -6.82
C PRO A 362 8.59 4.28 -7.59
N PHE A 363 9.67 3.98 -6.86
CA PHE A 363 10.82 3.27 -7.36
C PHE A 363 11.29 2.23 -6.35
N THR A 364 11.71 1.07 -6.85
CA THR A 364 12.27 0.03 -6.00
C THR A 364 13.65 0.45 -5.51
N VAL A 365 13.90 0.24 -4.24
CA VAL A 365 15.20 0.45 -3.63
C VAL A 365 16.15 -0.68 -4.08
N CYS A 366 17.28 -0.31 -4.66
CA CYS A 366 18.30 -1.26 -5.15
C CYS A 366 19.49 -1.43 -4.19
N SER A 367 19.69 -0.53 -3.22
CA SER A 367 20.66 -0.71 -2.15
C SER A 367 20.21 -1.74 -1.11
N ASN A 368 21.15 -2.24 -0.32
CA ASN A 368 20.87 -3.12 0.82
C ASN A 368 21.20 -2.40 2.14
N SER A 369 20.28 -2.42 3.09
CA SER A 369 20.39 -1.63 4.34
C SER A 369 21.53 -2.07 5.26
N ASP A 370 22.00 -3.33 5.14
CA ASP A 370 23.05 -3.88 5.98
C ASP A 370 24.43 -3.78 5.35
N LEU A 371 24.51 -3.76 4.02
CA LEU A 371 25.76 -3.59 3.27
C LEU A 371 26.11 -2.11 3.06
N GLU A 372 25.08 -1.28 2.83
CA GLU A 372 25.23 0.15 2.56
C GLU A 372 24.59 0.94 3.72
N GLU A 373 25.40 1.24 4.75
CA GLU A 373 24.89 1.81 5.99
C GLU A 373 24.42 3.26 5.83
N ASP A 374 25.07 4.04 4.95
CA ASP A 374 24.88 5.50 4.81
C ASP A 374 24.13 5.90 3.53
N ILE A 375 23.85 4.94 2.64
CA ILE A 375 23.29 5.22 1.31
C ILE A 375 22.02 4.41 1.08
N ILE A 376 21.03 5.04 0.44
CA ILE A 376 19.88 4.38 -0.14
C ILE A 376 19.76 4.76 -1.62
N SER A 377 19.63 3.77 -2.51
CA SER A 377 19.68 3.96 -3.96
C SER A 377 18.41 3.48 -4.64
N VAL A 378 18.02 4.18 -5.71
CA VAL A 378 16.93 3.75 -6.60
C VAL A 378 17.37 3.81 -8.05
N LEU A 379 16.87 2.85 -8.85
CA LEU A 379 17.09 2.80 -10.30
C LEU A 379 15.84 3.27 -11.04
N ILE A 380 16.00 4.29 -11.87
CA ILE A 380 14.94 4.97 -12.64
C ILE A 380 15.21 4.81 -14.14
N LYS A 381 14.34 4.09 -14.85
CA LYS A 381 14.41 3.96 -16.30
C LYS A 381 13.51 4.99 -16.99
N SER A 382 13.96 5.53 -18.12
CA SER A 382 13.26 6.56 -18.91
C SER A 382 12.13 5.96 -19.74
N GLU A 383 10.97 5.68 -19.12
CA GLU A 383 9.80 5.13 -19.83
C GLU A 383 8.66 6.15 -19.98
N GLY A 384 8.41 6.97 -18.95
CA GLY A 384 7.35 8.00 -18.93
C GLY A 384 7.84 9.41 -19.22
N SER A 385 6.92 10.36 -19.32
CA SER A 385 7.24 11.79 -19.53
C SER A 385 8.11 12.37 -18.40
N TRP A 386 7.75 12.06 -17.16
CA TRP A 386 8.47 12.52 -15.97
C TRP A 386 9.89 11.95 -15.90
N THR A 387 10.05 10.63 -16.07
CA THR A 387 11.35 9.96 -16.02
C THR A 387 12.27 10.37 -17.17
N ARG A 388 11.72 10.64 -18.37
CA ARG A 388 12.46 11.17 -19.51
C ARG A 388 12.97 12.59 -19.25
N LYS A 389 12.13 13.47 -18.69
CA LYS A 389 12.56 14.83 -18.32
C LYS A 389 13.68 14.80 -17.29
N LEU A 390 13.58 13.94 -16.27
CA LEU A 390 14.62 13.76 -15.27
C LEU A 390 15.95 13.32 -15.90
N ASN A 391 15.91 12.29 -16.75
CA ASN A 391 17.11 11.79 -17.44
C ASN A 391 17.72 12.84 -18.37
N GLN A 392 16.90 13.54 -19.17
CA GLN A 392 17.37 14.62 -20.05
C GLN A 392 18.03 15.75 -19.26
N MET A 393 17.46 16.16 -18.14
CA MET A 393 18.02 17.20 -17.28
C MET A 393 19.39 16.79 -16.74
N LEU A 394 19.52 15.56 -16.24
CA LEU A 394 20.78 15.06 -15.70
C LEU A 394 21.83 14.82 -16.80
N SER A 395 21.43 14.38 -17.98
CA SER A 395 22.34 14.14 -19.10
C SER A 395 22.81 15.43 -19.80
N ALA A 396 21.97 16.49 -19.82
CA ALA A 396 22.28 17.75 -20.51
C ALA A 396 23.14 18.70 -19.67
N HIS A 397 23.08 18.61 -18.36
CA HIS A 397 23.74 19.53 -17.44
C HIS A 397 24.53 18.79 -16.36
N PRO A 398 25.72 18.23 -16.67
CA PRO A 398 26.54 17.56 -15.67
C PRO A 398 27.07 18.48 -14.57
N SER A 399 26.88 19.81 -14.71
CA SER A 399 27.29 20.84 -13.73
C SER A 399 26.18 21.26 -12.75
N ILE A 400 25.11 20.48 -12.61
CA ILE A 400 24.07 20.76 -11.61
C ILE A 400 24.67 20.55 -10.21
N GLU A 401 24.89 21.63 -9.46
CA GLU A 401 25.47 21.55 -8.13
C GLU A 401 24.49 21.06 -7.07
N HIS A 402 23.19 21.33 -7.21
CA HIS A 402 22.16 20.96 -6.25
C HIS A 402 20.85 20.59 -6.95
N LEU A 403 20.24 19.48 -6.51
CA LEU A 403 18.93 19.04 -6.97
C LEU A 403 18.02 18.82 -5.76
N GLN A 404 16.98 19.63 -5.64
CA GLN A 404 15.98 19.46 -4.58
C GLN A 404 15.15 18.21 -4.84
N VAL A 405 15.09 17.31 -3.84
CA VAL A 405 14.33 16.08 -3.89
C VAL A 405 13.59 15.86 -2.57
N SER A 406 12.37 15.36 -2.65
CA SER A 406 11.61 14.88 -1.48
C SER A 406 11.32 13.39 -1.65
N VAL A 407 11.31 12.66 -0.54
CA VAL A 407 11.15 11.21 -0.51
C VAL A 407 10.08 10.82 0.52
N GLU A 408 9.25 9.82 0.20
CA GLU A 408 8.36 9.13 1.12
C GLU A 408 8.73 7.63 1.18
N GLY A 409 8.81 7.05 2.35
CA GLY A 409 9.22 5.67 2.57
C GLY A 409 10.58 5.54 3.22
N PRO A 410 11.30 4.39 3.10
CA PRO A 410 10.94 3.21 2.29
C PRO A 410 9.78 2.40 2.85
N TYR A 411 8.98 1.80 1.97
CA TYR A 411 7.90 0.86 2.28
C TYR A 411 8.28 -0.50 1.71
N GLY A 412 8.12 -1.56 2.47
CA GLY A 412 8.50 -2.88 1.98
C GLY A 412 7.67 -4.01 2.59
N PRO A 413 7.77 -5.21 2.02
CA PRO A 413 7.23 -6.40 2.63
C PRO A 413 7.96 -6.66 3.95
N GLU A 414 7.25 -7.15 4.95
CA GLU A 414 7.79 -7.34 6.30
C GLU A 414 8.97 -8.33 6.39
N SER A 415 8.99 -9.33 5.55
CA SER A 415 10.10 -10.28 5.40
C SER A 415 9.98 -11.04 4.09
N ALA A 416 10.86 -10.76 3.17
CA ALA A 416 11.20 -11.74 2.17
C ALA A 416 12.36 -12.54 2.75
N ASP A 417 12.07 -13.68 3.38
CA ASP A 417 13.11 -14.57 3.91
C ASP A 417 13.70 -15.40 2.76
N PHE A 418 14.58 -14.77 1.98
CA PHE A 418 15.24 -15.37 0.84
C PHE A 418 16.14 -16.55 1.26
N PHE A 419 16.60 -16.56 2.51
CA PHE A 419 17.50 -17.58 3.05
C PHE A 419 16.78 -18.90 3.41
N ARG A 420 15.45 -18.95 3.34
CA ARG A 420 14.69 -20.20 3.62
C ARG A 420 14.76 -21.22 2.50
N HIS A 421 15.11 -20.80 1.27
CA HIS A 421 15.19 -21.65 0.10
C HIS A 421 16.62 -22.15 -0.13
N ASN A 422 16.76 -23.33 -0.70
CA ASN A 422 18.06 -23.85 -1.10
C ASN A 422 18.53 -23.22 -2.42
N THR A 423 17.57 -22.92 -3.30
CA THR A 423 17.82 -22.28 -4.59
C THR A 423 16.89 -21.09 -4.77
N LEU A 424 17.43 -19.96 -5.19
CA LEU A 424 16.69 -18.76 -5.57
C LEU A 424 16.75 -18.56 -7.08
N VAL A 425 15.61 -18.55 -7.74
CA VAL A 425 15.51 -18.21 -9.16
C VAL A 425 14.86 -16.84 -9.27
N MET A 426 15.58 -15.88 -9.81
CA MET A 426 15.16 -14.49 -9.99
C MET A 426 15.01 -14.20 -11.47
N VAL A 427 13.78 -13.88 -11.91
CA VAL A 427 13.47 -13.63 -13.33
C VAL A 427 13.13 -12.15 -13.53
N SER A 428 13.95 -11.44 -14.30
CA SER A 428 13.77 -10.01 -14.56
C SER A 428 13.54 -9.66 -16.02
N GLY A 429 12.86 -8.55 -16.25
CA GLY A 429 12.71 -7.93 -17.58
C GLY A 429 13.02 -6.44 -17.53
N GLY A 430 14.12 -6.02 -18.18
CA GLY A 430 14.59 -4.64 -18.19
C GLY A 430 14.85 -4.09 -16.79
N SER A 431 14.27 -2.92 -16.44
CA SER A 431 14.39 -2.30 -15.10
C SER A 431 13.82 -3.14 -13.94
N GLY A 432 13.10 -4.22 -14.24
CA GLY A 432 12.68 -5.20 -13.23
C GLY A 432 13.82 -5.93 -12.52
N ILE A 433 15.07 -5.67 -12.88
CA ILE A 433 16.25 -6.13 -12.16
C ILE A 433 16.44 -5.43 -10.80
N ALA A 434 15.91 -4.22 -10.60
CA ALA A 434 16.13 -3.39 -9.41
C ALA A 434 15.91 -4.12 -8.06
N PRO A 435 14.81 -4.86 -7.81
CA PRO A 435 14.63 -5.61 -6.58
C PRO A 435 15.68 -6.73 -6.40
N PHE A 436 16.14 -7.32 -7.50
CA PHE A 436 17.13 -8.40 -7.44
C PHE A 436 18.53 -7.89 -7.15
N ILE A 437 18.85 -6.64 -7.52
CA ILE A 437 20.08 -5.96 -7.09
C ILE A 437 20.13 -5.92 -5.56
N SER A 438 19.06 -5.48 -4.91
CA SER A 438 18.99 -5.42 -3.44
C SER A 438 19.11 -6.80 -2.78
N ILE A 439 18.48 -7.83 -3.37
CA ILE A 439 18.56 -9.21 -2.87
C ILE A 439 20.00 -9.74 -2.99
N ILE A 440 20.63 -9.59 -4.16
CA ILE A 440 22.00 -10.09 -4.41
C ILE A 440 23.00 -9.36 -3.52
N ARG A 441 22.87 -8.04 -3.33
CA ARG A 441 23.70 -7.30 -2.35
C ARG A 441 23.50 -7.84 -0.93
N GLY A 442 22.28 -8.22 -0.55
CA GLY A 442 22.01 -8.90 0.73
C GLY A 442 22.67 -10.28 0.85
N LEU A 443 22.68 -11.07 -0.24
CA LEU A 443 23.39 -12.35 -0.29
C LEU A 443 24.92 -12.17 -0.19
N ILE A 444 25.48 -11.17 -0.86
CA ILE A 444 26.90 -10.81 -0.77
C ILE A 444 27.26 -10.46 0.67
N HIS A 445 26.48 -9.62 1.33
CA HIS A 445 26.69 -9.28 2.75
C HIS A 445 26.63 -10.53 3.65
N ALA A 446 25.68 -11.42 3.42
CA ALA A 446 25.57 -12.66 4.19
C ALA A 446 26.75 -13.60 3.97
N ALA A 447 27.19 -13.77 2.72
CA ALA A 447 28.35 -14.60 2.36
C ALA A 447 29.64 -14.03 2.97
N SER A 448 29.83 -12.72 2.98
CA SER A 448 30.96 -12.03 3.63
C SER A 448 31.00 -12.28 5.14
N ASN A 449 29.84 -12.49 5.76
CA ASN A 449 29.70 -12.84 7.18
C ASN A 449 29.67 -14.35 7.46
N ALA A 450 30.18 -15.17 6.55
CA ALA A 450 30.24 -16.63 6.63
C ALA A 450 28.88 -17.31 6.91
N ARG A 451 27.78 -16.72 6.45
CA ARG A 451 26.44 -17.34 6.52
C ARG A 451 26.21 -18.21 5.30
N ASN A 452 25.52 -19.34 5.50
CA ASN A 452 25.07 -20.15 4.38
C ASN A 452 24.09 -19.35 3.51
N THR A 453 24.41 -19.22 2.23
CA THR A 453 23.59 -18.56 1.23
C THR A 453 23.00 -19.59 0.27
N PRO A 454 21.74 -19.37 -0.19
CA PRO A 454 21.16 -20.21 -1.22
C PRO A 454 21.91 -20.04 -2.54
N LYS A 455 21.87 -21.05 -3.41
CA LYS A 455 22.29 -20.92 -4.80
C LYS A 455 21.40 -19.88 -5.49
N ALA A 456 21.99 -18.86 -6.12
CA ALA A 456 21.27 -17.76 -6.76
C ALA A 456 21.36 -17.89 -8.30
N ILE A 457 20.23 -17.93 -8.99
CA ILE A 457 20.14 -17.93 -10.45
C ILE A 457 19.37 -16.68 -10.86
N LEU A 458 20.05 -15.77 -11.56
CA LEU A 458 19.45 -14.55 -12.11
C LEU A 458 19.24 -14.71 -13.60
N ILE A 459 17.99 -14.67 -14.06
CA ILE A 459 17.61 -14.70 -15.47
C ILE A 459 17.12 -13.31 -15.84
N SER A 460 17.87 -12.57 -16.67
CA SER A 460 17.54 -11.20 -17.04
C SER A 460 17.31 -11.05 -18.54
N ALA A 461 16.12 -10.59 -18.92
CA ALA A 461 15.77 -10.33 -20.32
C ALA A 461 15.84 -8.84 -20.61
N PHE A 462 16.75 -8.44 -21.49
CA PHE A 462 17.00 -7.08 -21.94
C PHE A 462 16.56 -6.89 -23.39
N LYS A 463 16.28 -5.65 -23.80
CA LYS A 463 15.94 -5.33 -25.18
C LYS A 463 17.18 -5.09 -26.04
N SER A 464 18.19 -4.44 -25.47
CA SER A 464 19.44 -4.05 -26.15
C SER A 464 20.67 -4.37 -25.31
N SER A 465 21.83 -4.43 -25.94
CA SER A 465 23.11 -4.66 -25.27
C SER A 465 23.49 -3.54 -24.29
N SER A 466 23.04 -2.30 -24.55
CA SER A 466 23.25 -1.19 -23.60
C SER A 466 22.58 -1.42 -22.24
N GLU A 467 21.49 -2.20 -22.18
CA GLU A 467 20.81 -2.52 -20.93
C GLU A 467 21.59 -3.52 -20.06
N LEU A 468 22.59 -4.23 -20.61
CA LEU A 468 23.47 -5.13 -19.85
C LEU A 468 24.25 -4.38 -18.78
N GLU A 469 24.51 -3.08 -18.97
CA GLU A 469 25.20 -2.25 -17.98
C GLU A 469 24.43 -2.12 -16.64
N MET A 470 23.13 -2.42 -16.62
CA MET A 470 22.40 -2.54 -15.35
C MET A 470 22.90 -3.69 -14.47
N LEU A 471 23.59 -4.70 -15.05
CA LEU A 471 24.21 -5.77 -14.28
C LEU A 471 25.41 -5.26 -13.43
N ASP A 472 26.06 -4.20 -13.86
CA ASP A 472 27.16 -3.59 -13.10
C ASP A 472 26.72 -3.02 -11.75
N LEU A 473 25.40 -2.72 -11.65
CA LEU A 473 24.79 -2.28 -10.39
C LEU A 473 24.60 -3.42 -9.37
N LEU A 474 24.81 -4.68 -9.74
CA LEU A 474 24.75 -5.81 -8.79
C LEU A 474 25.82 -5.68 -7.70
N LEU A 475 26.97 -5.10 -8.04
CA LEU A 475 28.03 -4.82 -7.09
C LEU A 475 27.86 -3.42 -6.49
N PRO A 476 27.94 -3.29 -5.16
CA PRO A 476 27.91 -1.98 -4.52
C PRO A 476 29.20 -1.20 -4.82
N LEU A 477 29.11 0.13 -4.79
CA LEU A 477 30.26 1.02 -5.02
C LEU A 477 31.43 0.77 -4.08
N SER A 478 31.13 0.33 -2.85
CA SER A 478 32.12 0.06 -1.80
C SER A 478 32.82 -1.31 -1.92
N ALA A 479 32.21 -2.28 -2.58
CA ALA A 479 32.72 -3.66 -2.67
C ALA A 479 33.44 -3.91 -4.01
N ARG A 480 34.44 -3.12 -4.33
CA ARG A 480 35.29 -3.29 -5.55
C ARG A 480 36.23 -4.50 -5.50
N SER A 481 36.16 -5.34 -4.45
CA SER A 481 37.02 -6.51 -4.34
C SER A 481 36.38 -7.74 -4.99
N PRO A 482 37.05 -8.40 -5.95
CA PRO A 482 36.61 -9.65 -6.57
C PRO A 482 36.36 -10.78 -5.55
N SER A 483 36.95 -10.70 -4.36
CA SER A 483 36.79 -11.66 -3.28
C SER A 483 35.38 -11.70 -2.67
N ALA A 484 34.59 -10.67 -2.83
CA ALA A 484 33.22 -10.63 -2.29
C ALA A 484 32.26 -11.60 -3.01
N LEU A 485 32.52 -11.92 -4.28
CA LEU A 485 31.71 -12.86 -5.08
C LEU A 485 32.21 -14.31 -5.01
N SER A 486 33.45 -14.53 -4.63
CA SER A 486 34.06 -15.88 -4.64
C SER A 486 33.39 -16.86 -3.68
N ASN A 487 32.67 -16.35 -2.67
CA ASN A 487 31.98 -17.17 -1.68
C ASN A 487 30.46 -17.32 -1.96
N LEU A 488 29.95 -16.76 -3.07
CA LEU A 488 28.54 -16.81 -3.45
C LEU A 488 28.35 -17.70 -4.68
N ASP A 489 27.52 -18.74 -4.58
CA ASP A 489 27.10 -19.56 -5.73
C ASP A 489 26.02 -18.78 -6.52
N ILE A 490 26.48 -17.95 -7.47
CA ILE A 490 25.61 -17.15 -8.33
C ILE A 490 25.83 -17.50 -9.81
N GLN A 491 24.75 -17.64 -10.54
CA GLN A 491 24.71 -17.83 -11.99
C GLN A 491 23.84 -16.75 -12.62
N ILE A 492 24.35 -16.02 -13.62
CA ILE A 492 23.63 -14.95 -14.29
C ILE A 492 23.45 -15.35 -15.77
N GLU A 493 22.20 -15.45 -16.20
CA GLU A 493 21.78 -15.71 -17.58
C GLU A 493 21.15 -14.45 -18.16
N ALA A 494 21.89 -13.71 -18.99
CA ALA A 494 21.45 -12.46 -19.60
C ALA A 494 21.02 -12.70 -21.06
N TYR A 495 19.78 -12.32 -21.38
CA TYR A 495 19.20 -12.49 -22.71
C TYR A 495 18.96 -11.13 -23.38
N VAL A 496 19.68 -10.84 -24.46
CA VAL A 496 19.46 -9.65 -25.30
C VAL A 496 18.53 -10.04 -26.45
N THR A 497 17.26 -9.62 -26.34
CA THR A 497 16.17 -10.20 -27.16
C THR A 497 15.98 -9.57 -28.53
N ARG A 498 16.56 -8.38 -28.82
CA ARG A 498 16.35 -7.64 -30.07
C ARG A 498 17.62 -7.44 -30.91
N GLU A 499 18.77 -7.77 -30.37
CA GLU A 499 20.06 -7.66 -31.05
C GLU A 499 20.68 -9.06 -31.21
N HIS A 500 21.29 -9.32 -32.36
CA HIS A 500 21.89 -10.62 -32.67
C HIS A 500 23.40 -10.64 -32.43
N GLU A 501 24.01 -9.46 -32.28
CA GLU A 501 25.44 -9.30 -32.02
C GLU A 501 25.69 -8.18 -31.01
N HIS A 502 26.88 -8.22 -30.39
CA HIS A 502 27.31 -7.21 -29.45
C HIS A 502 27.55 -5.87 -30.16
N SER A 503 26.63 -4.92 -30.01
CA SER A 503 26.86 -3.53 -30.41
C SER A 503 27.76 -2.87 -29.36
N LYS A 504 28.99 -2.51 -29.74
CA LYS A 504 29.91 -1.73 -28.90
C LYS A 504 29.36 -0.32 -28.69
N SER A 505 28.52 -0.11 -27.71
CA SER A 505 28.21 1.24 -27.23
C SER A 505 29.39 1.72 -26.37
N SER A 506 30.06 2.75 -26.82
CA SER A 506 31.23 3.31 -26.15
C SER A 506 30.87 4.42 -25.14
N LYS A 507 29.61 4.52 -24.71
CA LYS A 507 29.22 5.52 -23.74
C LYS A 507 29.56 5.04 -22.33
N ALA A 508 30.42 5.77 -21.65
CA ALA A 508 30.76 5.50 -20.26
C ALA A 508 29.62 5.96 -19.31
N ILE A 509 29.49 5.31 -18.15
CA ILE A 509 28.63 5.75 -17.06
C ILE A 509 29.15 7.12 -16.59
N SER A 510 28.29 8.11 -16.51
CA SER A 510 28.64 9.42 -15.96
C SER A 510 28.04 9.58 -14.56
N THR A 511 28.88 9.99 -13.60
CA THR A 511 28.45 10.24 -12.23
C THR A 511 28.45 11.75 -11.95
N ILE A 512 27.32 12.25 -11.47
CA ILE A 512 27.15 13.65 -11.06
C ILE A 512 27.10 13.67 -9.54
N TRP A 513 27.98 14.44 -8.93
CA TRP A 513 28.02 14.65 -7.47
C TRP A 513 27.30 15.94 -7.10
N PHE A 514 26.45 15.89 -6.07
CA PHE A 514 25.66 17.03 -5.63
C PHE A 514 26.26 17.65 -4.36
N LYS A 515 26.29 18.98 -4.31
CA LYS A 515 26.65 19.71 -3.10
C LYS A 515 25.45 19.74 -2.14
N PRO A 516 25.62 19.35 -0.87
CA PRO A 516 24.53 19.39 0.10
C PRO A 516 24.14 20.84 0.42
N HIS A 517 22.84 21.08 0.54
CA HIS A 517 22.33 22.35 1.07
C HIS A 517 22.11 22.20 2.59
N HIS A 518 22.18 23.32 3.35
CA HIS A 518 22.03 23.31 4.81
C HIS A 518 20.69 22.78 5.33
N LEU A 519 19.66 22.75 4.49
CA LEU A 519 18.34 22.21 4.81
C LEU A 519 18.16 20.74 4.43
N ASP A 520 19.15 20.15 3.77
CA ASP A 520 19.08 18.77 3.33
C ASP A 520 19.42 17.83 4.49
N ALA A 521 18.56 16.85 4.71
CA ALA A 521 18.71 15.85 5.76
C ALA A 521 18.85 14.44 5.17
N PRO A 522 19.54 13.52 5.83
CA PRO A 522 19.53 12.12 5.43
C PRO A 522 18.12 11.54 5.60
N ILE A 523 17.78 10.56 4.75
CA ILE A 523 16.50 9.84 4.85
C ILE A 523 16.49 9.08 6.18
N SER A 524 15.49 9.34 7.00
CA SER A 524 15.28 8.68 8.29
C SER A 524 13.90 8.05 8.37
N ALA A 525 13.76 7.07 9.26
CA ALA A 525 12.45 6.49 9.56
C ALA A 525 11.52 7.57 10.13
N THR A 526 10.32 7.72 9.57
CA THR A 526 9.34 8.75 9.95
C THR A 526 9.02 8.75 11.45
N LEU A 527 8.98 7.57 12.05
CA LEU A 527 8.69 7.34 13.46
C LEU A 527 9.88 6.70 14.22
N GLY A 528 11.11 6.85 13.69
CA GLY A 528 12.32 6.31 14.31
C GLY A 528 12.43 4.78 14.27
N PRO A 529 13.40 4.20 15.01
CA PRO A 529 13.74 2.77 14.94
C PRO A 529 12.64 1.83 15.48
N ASN A 530 11.70 2.33 16.27
CA ASN A 530 10.55 1.58 16.79
C ASN A 530 9.25 2.03 16.12
N SER A 531 9.27 2.24 14.80
CA SER A 531 8.17 2.84 14.03
C SER A 531 6.81 2.15 14.25
N TRP A 532 6.78 0.82 14.37
CA TRP A 532 5.56 0.07 14.63
C TRP A 532 4.95 0.35 16.01
N LEU A 533 5.76 0.48 17.05
CA LEU A 533 5.24 0.84 18.39
C LEU A 533 4.74 2.28 18.42
N TRP A 534 5.41 3.20 17.76
CA TRP A 534 4.96 4.57 17.65
C TRP A 534 3.65 4.67 16.86
N LEU A 535 3.50 3.88 15.79
CA LEU A 535 2.24 3.81 15.04
C LEU A 535 1.11 3.23 15.91
N ALA A 536 1.39 2.19 16.71
CA ALA A 536 0.43 1.66 17.68
C ALA A 536 0.01 2.72 18.71
N MET A 537 0.96 3.50 19.23
CA MET A 537 0.67 4.62 20.14
C MET A 537 -0.17 5.71 19.48
N ILE A 538 0.13 6.09 18.23
CA ILE A 538 -0.65 7.09 17.50
C ILE A 538 -2.08 6.60 17.31
N ILE A 539 -2.29 5.37 16.85
CA ILE A 539 -3.63 4.79 16.66
C ILE A 539 -4.41 4.77 17.96
N SER A 540 -3.80 4.26 19.04
CA SER A 540 -4.46 4.14 20.35
C SER A 540 -4.77 5.50 20.98
N SER A 541 -3.78 6.40 21.02
CA SER A 541 -3.94 7.72 21.67
C SER A 541 -4.86 8.63 20.88
N SER A 542 -4.76 8.65 19.53
CA SER A 542 -5.66 9.47 18.71
C SER A 542 -7.10 8.99 18.83
N PHE A 543 -7.33 7.67 18.86
CA PHE A 543 -8.68 7.13 19.07
C PHE A 543 -9.22 7.48 20.48
N ALA A 544 -8.43 7.30 21.53
CA ALA A 544 -8.83 7.66 22.89
C ALA A 544 -9.16 9.15 23.04
N ILE A 545 -8.28 10.04 22.50
CA ILE A 545 -8.50 11.49 22.50
C ILE A 545 -9.76 11.85 21.70
N SER A 546 -9.98 11.22 20.55
CA SER A 546 -11.19 11.48 19.75
C SER A 546 -12.47 11.10 20.49
N LEU A 547 -12.47 9.98 21.22
CA LEU A 547 -13.61 9.57 22.07
C LEU A 547 -13.83 10.56 23.20
N LEU A 548 -12.78 11.04 23.85
CA LEU A 548 -12.89 12.06 24.89
C LEU A 548 -13.45 13.38 24.36
N LEU A 549 -12.98 13.83 23.19
CA LEU A 549 -13.48 15.06 22.55
C LEU A 549 -14.95 14.92 22.12
N ILE A 550 -15.33 13.78 21.57
CA ILE A 550 -16.71 13.48 21.19
C ILE A 550 -17.59 13.43 22.44
N GLY A 551 -17.15 12.74 23.50
CA GLY A 551 -17.86 12.66 24.76
C GLY A 551 -18.05 14.03 25.40
N PHE A 552 -17.00 14.85 25.44
CA PHE A 552 -17.05 16.23 25.93
C PHE A 552 -18.02 17.09 25.09
N ALA A 553 -17.88 17.06 23.77
CA ALA A 553 -18.75 17.82 22.88
C ALA A 553 -20.23 17.39 23.00
N THR A 554 -20.46 16.09 23.14
CA THR A 554 -21.81 15.56 23.33
C THR A 554 -22.40 15.99 24.67
N TRP A 555 -21.63 15.88 25.76
CA TRP A 555 -22.09 16.25 27.10
C TRP A 555 -22.39 17.74 27.22
N TYR A 556 -21.50 18.61 26.77
CA TYR A 556 -21.63 20.06 27.03
C TYR A 556 -22.46 20.80 25.97
N PHE A 557 -22.49 20.35 24.70
CA PHE A 557 -23.14 21.10 23.63
C PHE A 557 -24.38 20.38 23.06
N ILE A 558 -24.33 19.07 22.86
CA ILE A 558 -25.38 18.33 22.16
C ILE A 558 -26.48 17.89 23.13
N TYR A 559 -26.12 17.22 24.22
CA TYR A 559 -27.07 16.68 25.19
C TYR A 559 -27.96 17.74 25.86
N PRO A 560 -27.45 18.91 26.26
CA PRO A 560 -28.32 19.94 26.86
C PRO A 560 -29.42 20.44 25.93
N VAL A 561 -29.11 20.56 24.63
CA VAL A 561 -30.08 20.95 23.61
C VAL A 561 -31.11 19.82 23.40
N ASP A 562 -30.66 18.59 23.17
CA ASP A 562 -31.53 17.43 22.93
C ASP A 562 -32.44 17.11 24.14
N LYS A 563 -32.06 17.49 25.37
CA LYS A 563 -32.83 17.20 26.59
C LYS A 563 -33.68 18.35 27.11
N ASN A 564 -33.16 19.58 27.02
CA ASN A 564 -33.78 20.72 27.73
C ASN A 564 -34.59 21.62 26.77
N THR A 565 -34.52 21.39 25.50
CA THR A 565 -35.30 22.12 24.51
C THR A 565 -36.09 21.11 23.65
N ASP A 566 -37.21 21.53 23.10
CA ASP A 566 -37.95 20.72 22.12
C ASP A 566 -37.22 20.62 20.77
N GLU A 567 -36.02 21.22 20.68
CA GLU A 567 -35.17 21.19 19.49
C GLU A 567 -34.13 20.05 19.59
N ILE A 568 -34.03 19.26 18.52
CA ILE A 568 -32.96 18.27 18.34
C ILE A 568 -31.75 18.96 17.70
N TYR A 569 -30.58 18.71 18.26
CA TYR A 569 -29.33 19.27 17.70
C TYR A 569 -29.10 18.83 16.23
N PRO A 570 -28.76 19.78 15.31
CA PRO A 570 -28.66 19.44 13.88
C PRO A 570 -27.68 18.32 13.59
N ARG A 571 -28.14 17.34 12.79
CA ARG A 571 -27.37 16.14 12.44
C ARG A 571 -26.04 16.45 11.73
N SER A 572 -26.05 17.42 10.80
CA SER A 572 -24.86 17.86 10.05
C SER A 572 -23.82 18.44 10.99
N ILE A 573 -24.22 19.25 11.98
CA ILE A 573 -23.28 19.87 12.95
C ILE A 573 -22.69 18.79 13.86
N LYS A 574 -23.50 17.81 14.34
CA LYS A 574 -22.97 16.63 15.08
C LYS A 574 -21.90 15.92 14.29
N THR A 575 -22.16 15.69 13.00
CA THR A 575 -21.21 14.99 12.11
C THR A 575 -19.91 15.79 11.93
N ILE A 576 -20.00 17.10 11.71
CA ILE A 576 -18.82 17.97 11.58
C ILE A 576 -17.99 17.96 12.87
N ILE A 577 -18.62 18.09 14.04
CA ILE A 577 -17.93 18.06 15.33
C ILE A 577 -17.14 16.75 15.48
N TYR A 578 -17.75 15.63 15.13
CA TYR A 578 -17.09 14.31 15.22
C TYR A 578 -15.93 14.18 14.23
N MET A 579 -16.12 14.61 12.99
CA MET A 579 -15.05 14.62 11.99
C MET A 579 -13.87 15.49 12.42
N LEU A 580 -14.14 16.69 12.93
CA LEU A 580 -13.10 17.59 13.44
C LEU A 580 -12.38 17.00 14.66
N SER A 581 -13.11 16.33 15.56
CA SER A 581 -12.52 15.63 16.71
C SER A 581 -11.53 14.54 16.27
N PHE A 582 -11.89 13.75 15.26
CA PHE A 582 -10.99 12.74 14.68
C PHE A 582 -9.77 13.36 14.00
N CYS A 583 -9.97 14.37 13.16
CA CYS A 583 -8.86 15.04 12.47
C CYS A 583 -7.90 15.70 13.46
N PHE A 584 -8.42 16.42 14.44
CA PHE A 584 -7.63 17.09 15.47
C PHE A 584 -6.79 16.09 16.28
N SER A 585 -7.41 14.99 16.76
CA SER A 585 -6.71 13.97 17.52
C SER A 585 -5.56 13.32 16.72
N ILE A 586 -5.78 13.03 15.42
CA ILE A 586 -4.74 12.50 14.55
C ILE A 586 -3.59 13.50 14.38
N VAL A 587 -3.91 14.75 14.05
CA VAL A 587 -2.91 15.81 13.81
C VAL A 587 -2.04 16.00 15.05
N VAL A 588 -2.64 16.11 16.23
CA VAL A 588 -1.90 16.33 17.48
C VAL A 588 -1.00 15.13 17.80
N THR A 589 -1.54 13.93 17.82
CA THR A 589 -0.78 12.74 18.25
C THR A 589 0.33 12.38 17.28
N ALA A 590 0.06 12.44 15.97
CA ALA A 590 1.04 12.14 14.95
C ALA A 590 2.14 13.22 14.88
N SER A 591 1.79 14.51 15.05
CA SER A 591 2.78 15.60 15.11
C SER A 591 3.70 15.47 16.31
N VAL A 592 3.14 15.18 17.49
CA VAL A 592 3.94 14.98 18.71
C VAL A 592 4.90 13.81 18.54
N ALA A 593 4.41 12.67 18.05
CA ALA A 593 5.24 11.49 17.80
C ALA A 593 6.35 11.77 16.78
N PHE A 594 6.02 12.44 15.67
CA PHE A 594 6.97 12.80 14.64
C PHE A 594 8.07 13.75 15.16
N LEU A 595 7.68 14.84 15.82
CA LEU A 595 8.63 15.82 16.36
C LEU A 595 9.53 15.23 17.44
N TRP A 596 8.99 14.35 18.28
CA TRP A 596 9.76 13.63 19.28
C TRP A 596 10.84 12.77 18.64
N ASN A 597 10.47 11.95 17.67
CA ASN A 597 11.42 11.08 16.97
C ASN A 597 12.44 11.89 16.16
N LYS A 598 12.03 12.96 15.49
CA LYS A 598 12.94 13.85 14.76
C LYS A 598 14.00 14.46 15.67
N LYS A 599 13.61 14.90 16.87
CA LYS A 599 14.57 15.46 17.87
C LYS A 599 15.58 14.40 18.37
N HIS A 600 15.13 13.15 18.53
CA HIS A 600 16.02 12.05 18.94
C HIS A 600 16.98 11.65 17.82
N CYS A 601 16.51 11.50 16.58
CA CYS A 601 17.38 11.20 15.45
C CYS A 601 18.40 12.29 15.17
N ALA A 602 18.05 13.58 15.37
CA ALA A 602 19.01 14.68 15.22
C ALA A 602 20.15 14.59 16.22
N LYS A 603 19.90 14.23 17.48
CA LYS A 603 20.94 14.05 18.50
C LYS A 603 21.90 12.88 18.20
N GLU A 604 21.40 11.82 17.54
CA GLU A 604 22.22 10.69 17.12
C GLU A 604 23.16 11.09 15.95
N VAL A 605 22.67 11.95 15.04
CA VAL A 605 23.47 12.44 13.90
C VAL A 605 24.53 13.44 14.34
N ASP A 606 24.26 14.32 15.30
CA ASP A 606 25.24 15.28 15.83
C ASP A 606 26.43 14.58 16.50
N GLY A 607 26.26 13.37 17.02
CA GLY A 607 27.34 12.52 17.54
C GLY A 607 28.22 11.86 16.47
N VAL A 608 27.82 11.89 15.19
CA VAL A 608 28.52 11.24 14.05
C VAL A 608 29.10 12.25 13.06
N ASN A 609 28.84 13.56 13.23
CA ASN A 609 29.19 14.62 12.27
C ASN A 609 30.71 14.92 12.14
N ASP A 610 31.61 14.16 12.75
CA ASP A 610 33.05 14.29 12.54
C ASP A 610 33.59 13.56 11.29
N ILE A 611 32.74 12.93 10.49
CA ILE A 611 33.12 12.35 9.21
C ILE A 611 32.78 13.31 8.08
N ASN A 612 33.63 14.32 7.89
CA ASN A 612 33.71 15.14 6.69
C ASN A 612 34.22 14.30 5.50
N MET A 613 33.39 13.41 4.97
CA MET A 613 33.62 12.90 3.62
C MET A 613 33.04 13.88 2.61
N VAL A 614 33.79 14.93 2.30
CA VAL A 614 33.73 15.60 1.01
C VAL A 614 34.69 14.81 0.11
N PRO A 615 34.22 13.94 -0.79
CA PRO A 615 35.11 13.46 -1.84
C PRO A 615 35.51 14.70 -2.67
N SER A 616 36.79 14.91 -2.85
CA SER A 616 37.29 15.85 -3.85
C SER A 616 36.59 15.59 -5.17
N VAL A 617 36.04 16.65 -5.77
CA VAL A 617 35.34 16.61 -7.06
C VAL A 617 36.35 16.28 -8.16
N ASP A 618 36.72 15.02 -8.26
CA ASP A 618 37.36 14.47 -9.44
C ASP A 618 36.32 13.61 -10.16
N ILE A 619 35.96 14.04 -11.37
CA ILE A 619 35.18 13.26 -12.30
C ILE A 619 36.02 12.05 -12.70
N GLU A 620 36.05 11.04 -11.84
CA GLU A 620 36.60 9.74 -12.21
C GLU A 620 35.63 9.10 -13.20
N LEU A 621 36.05 9.02 -14.45
CA LEU A 621 35.54 8.06 -15.42
C LEU A 621 35.71 6.66 -14.79
N GLU A 622 34.65 6.10 -14.23
CA GLU A 622 34.68 4.75 -13.68
C GLU A 622 34.97 3.76 -14.80
N THR A 623 36.19 3.23 -14.82
CA THR A 623 36.52 2.06 -15.62
C THR A 623 35.73 0.87 -15.07
N LEU A 624 34.83 0.35 -15.90
CA LEU A 624 33.84 -0.70 -15.71
C LEU A 624 34.28 -1.86 -14.80
N PRO A 625 33.45 -2.23 -13.78
CA PRO A 625 33.55 -3.51 -13.06
C PRO A 625 33.20 -4.73 -13.91
N GLY A 626 32.83 -4.59 -15.17
CA GLY A 626 32.40 -5.68 -16.05
C GLY A 626 33.31 -6.90 -16.15
N LYS A 627 34.57 -6.78 -15.67
CA LYS A 627 35.48 -7.93 -15.60
C LYS A 627 35.22 -8.87 -14.41
N SER A 628 34.61 -8.38 -13.33
CA SER A 628 34.38 -9.20 -12.13
C SER A 628 33.14 -10.10 -12.23
N LEU A 629 32.15 -9.75 -13.05
CA LEU A 629 30.94 -10.54 -13.28
C LEU A 629 31.01 -11.40 -14.54
N ALA A 630 32.01 -11.17 -15.42
CA ALA A 630 32.11 -11.87 -16.70
C ALA A 630 32.24 -13.39 -16.57
N HIS A 631 32.83 -13.90 -15.49
CA HIS A 631 33.02 -15.32 -15.26
C HIS A 631 31.75 -16.04 -14.75
N VAL A 632 30.75 -15.32 -14.24
CA VAL A 632 29.47 -15.87 -13.75
C VAL A 632 28.31 -15.50 -14.65
N THR A 633 28.52 -14.74 -15.73
CA THR A 633 27.49 -14.22 -16.62
C THR A 633 27.59 -14.87 -18.01
N ASN A 634 26.51 -15.55 -18.40
CA ASN A 634 26.33 -16.03 -19.77
C ASN A 634 25.41 -15.07 -20.53
N VAL A 635 25.85 -14.58 -21.68
CA VAL A 635 25.05 -13.63 -22.48
C VAL A 635 24.56 -14.31 -23.77
N HIS A 636 23.25 -14.27 -23.97
CA HIS A 636 22.58 -14.86 -25.13
C HIS A 636 21.96 -13.75 -25.99
N TYR A 637 22.31 -13.70 -27.28
CA TYR A 637 21.83 -12.71 -28.23
C TYR A 637 20.76 -13.27 -29.17
N GLY A 638 19.73 -12.47 -29.48
CA GLY A 638 18.65 -12.79 -30.41
C GLY A 638 17.66 -13.84 -29.96
N VAL A 639 17.80 -14.33 -28.72
CA VAL A 639 16.95 -15.40 -28.18
C VAL A 639 16.20 -14.94 -26.90
N LYS A 640 15.08 -15.55 -26.64
CA LYS A 640 14.33 -15.39 -25.38
C LYS A 640 14.64 -16.57 -24.45
N PRO A 641 14.62 -16.36 -23.12
CA PRO A 641 14.82 -17.45 -22.18
C PRO A 641 13.70 -18.49 -22.30
N ASP A 642 14.08 -19.77 -22.36
CA ASP A 642 13.15 -20.87 -22.18
C ASP A 642 12.93 -21.12 -20.68
N LEU A 643 11.98 -20.36 -20.12
CA LEU A 643 11.69 -20.39 -18.70
C LEU A 643 11.18 -21.76 -18.21
N ALA A 644 10.47 -22.50 -19.06
CA ALA A 644 9.96 -23.82 -18.70
C ALA A 644 11.13 -24.80 -18.51
N LYS A 645 12.07 -24.82 -19.44
CA LYS A 645 13.26 -25.66 -19.35
C LYS A 645 14.14 -25.26 -18.16
N ILE A 646 14.47 -23.97 -18.03
CA ILE A 646 15.36 -23.47 -16.96
C ILE A 646 14.77 -23.79 -15.59
N LEU A 647 13.46 -23.54 -15.39
CA LEU A 647 12.78 -23.85 -14.12
C LEU A 647 12.65 -25.35 -13.87
N SER A 648 12.57 -26.19 -14.93
CA SER A 648 12.57 -27.66 -14.77
C SER A 648 13.94 -28.20 -14.35
N ASP A 649 15.02 -27.59 -14.87
CA ASP A 649 16.39 -27.99 -14.59
C ASP A 649 16.89 -27.53 -13.20
N CYS A 650 16.18 -26.57 -12.57
CA CYS A 650 16.48 -26.12 -11.22
C CYS A 650 16.10 -27.20 -10.20
N GLY A 651 17.10 -28.02 -9.80
CA GLY A 651 16.96 -29.00 -8.74
C GLY A 651 17.03 -28.37 -7.35
N GLY A 652 16.42 -29.05 -6.37
CA GLY A 652 16.48 -28.68 -4.95
C GLY A 652 15.21 -29.07 -4.20
N SER A 653 15.34 -29.27 -2.88
CA SER A 653 14.19 -29.60 -2.02
C SER A 653 13.25 -28.40 -1.81
N SER A 654 13.77 -27.18 -1.98
CA SER A 654 13.00 -25.92 -1.88
C SER A 654 13.56 -24.89 -2.84
N VAL A 655 12.77 -24.48 -3.83
CA VAL A 655 13.13 -23.49 -4.85
C VAL A 655 12.22 -22.28 -4.71
N GLY A 656 12.79 -21.10 -4.39
CA GLY A 656 12.09 -19.82 -4.39
C GLY A 656 12.14 -19.19 -5.77
N VAL A 657 11.01 -18.93 -6.41
CA VAL A 657 10.94 -18.30 -7.75
C VAL A 657 10.38 -16.89 -7.60
N TYR A 658 11.19 -15.90 -7.96
CA TYR A 658 10.86 -14.48 -7.89
C TYR A 658 10.81 -13.88 -9.30
N VAL A 659 9.78 -13.10 -9.61
CA VAL A 659 9.64 -12.49 -10.93
C VAL A 659 9.34 -11.01 -10.83
N CYS A 660 10.04 -10.19 -11.64
CA CYS A 660 9.79 -8.76 -11.78
C CYS A 660 9.98 -8.32 -13.24
N GLY A 661 8.99 -7.63 -13.82
CA GLY A 661 9.06 -7.17 -15.20
C GLY A 661 7.70 -7.07 -15.88
N PRO A 662 7.62 -7.11 -17.22
CA PRO A 662 6.36 -6.99 -17.94
C PRO A 662 5.33 -8.06 -17.55
N LYS A 663 4.04 -7.69 -17.56
CA LYS A 663 2.91 -8.58 -17.15
C LYS A 663 2.94 -9.96 -17.83
N ARG A 664 3.37 -10.02 -19.12
CA ARG A 664 3.47 -11.29 -19.84
C ARG A 664 4.51 -12.21 -19.21
N LEU A 665 5.71 -11.69 -18.92
CA LEU A 665 6.77 -12.45 -18.26
C LEU A 665 6.30 -13.00 -16.90
N GLN A 666 5.63 -12.15 -16.12
CA GLN A 666 5.07 -12.51 -14.82
C GLN A 666 4.04 -13.64 -14.94
N SER A 667 3.12 -13.54 -15.91
CA SER A 667 2.10 -14.56 -16.16
C SER A 667 2.70 -15.89 -16.65
N ASP A 668 3.73 -15.84 -17.50
CA ASP A 668 4.38 -17.04 -18.01
C ASP A 668 5.08 -17.80 -16.86
N VAL A 669 5.86 -17.11 -16.02
CA VAL A 669 6.49 -17.72 -14.82
C VAL A 669 5.45 -18.25 -13.86
N ALA A 670 4.40 -17.49 -13.54
CA ALA A 670 3.34 -17.92 -12.64
C ALA A 670 2.60 -19.15 -13.15
N SER A 671 2.37 -19.23 -14.48
CA SER A 671 1.73 -20.41 -15.11
C SER A 671 2.58 -21.67 -14.96
N ILE A 672 3.90 -21.56 -15.17
CA ILE A 672 4.84 -22.67 -14.99
C ILE A 672 4.84 -23.15 -13.53
N CYS A 673 4.91 -22.21 -12.58
CA CYS A 673 4.90 -22.55 -11.15
C CYS A 673 3.56 -23.11 -10.67
N SER A 674 2.44 -22.70 -11.27
CA SER A 674 1.11 -23.22 -10.91
C SER A 674 0.87 -24.64 -11.40
N SER A 675 1.48 -25.04 -12.53
CA SER A 675 1.37 -26.38 -13.12
C SER A 675 2.31 -27.42 -12.52
N ASP A 676 3.21 -26.99 -11.62
CA ASP A 676 4.17 -27.90 -10.98
C ASP A 676 3.49 -28.83 -9.96
N SER A 677 3.49 -30.13 -10.27
CA SER A 677 2.92 -31.18 -9.44
C SER A 677 3.84 -31.63 -8.29
N THR A 678 5.15 -31.32 -8.35
CA THR A 678 6.14 -31.81 -7.38
C THR A 678 6.09 -31.13 -6.02
N GLY A 679 5.48 -29.96 -5.94
CA GLY A 679 5.30 -29.27 -4.66
C GLY A 679 6.51 -28.50 -4.13
N ASN A 680 7.68 -28.70 -4.72
CA ASN A 680 8.97 -28.18 -4.21
C ASN A 680 9.28 -26.74 -4.65
N ARG A 681 8.46 -26.15 -5.55
CA ARG A 681 8.64 -24.79 -6.04
C ARG A 681 7.73 -23.83 -5.31
N HIS A 682 8.32 -22.91 -4.59
CA HIS A 682 7.64 -21.84 -3.88
C HIS A 682 7.69 -20.59 -4.76
N PHE A 683 6.57 -20.26 -5.37
CA PHE A 683 6.43 -19.06 -6.18
C PHE A 683 6.16 -17.86 -5.26
N GLU A 684 7.04 -16.88 -5.31
CA GLU A 684 6.81 -15.57 -4.73
C GLU A 684 6.85 -14.51 -5.82
N PHE A 685 5.75 -13.79 -5.93
CA PHE A 685 5.55 -12.77 -6.93
C PHE A 685 5.91 -11.41 -6.36
N ILE A 686 6.98 -10.80 -6.89
CA ILE A 686 7.33 -9.42 -6.62
C ILE A 686 6.82 -8.60 -7.80
N SER A 687 5.62 -8.06 -7.68
CA SER A 687 5.04 -7.25 -8.74
C SER A 687 5.27 -5.77 -8.46
N PHE A 688 6.14 -5.18 -9.25
CA PHE A 688 6.27 -3.73 -9.38
C PHE A 688 5.81 -3.31 -10.78
N SER A 689 4.58 -3.61 -11.16
CA SER A 689 3.99 -3.09 -12.39
C SER A 689 3.11 -1.89 -12.04
N TRP A 690 3.67 -0.73 -12.17
CA TRP A 690 2.93 0.54 -12.09
C TRP A 690 2.31 0.92 -13.43
#